data_c2fedf89f0a8234181a0e8a881543ade
#
_entry.id   c2fedf89f0a8234181a0e8a881543ade
#
_cell.length_a   1.000
_cell.length_b   1.000
_cell.length_c   1.000
_cell.angle_alpha   90.00
_cell.angle_beta   90.00
_cell.angle_gamma   90.00
#
_symmetry.space_group_name_H-M   'P 1'
#
loop_
_entity.id
_entity.type
_entity.pdbx_description
1 polymer ?
#
loop_
_entity_poly.entity_id
_entity_poly.type
_entity_poly.pdbx_seq_one_letter_code
_entity_poly.pdbx_strand_id
1 'polypeptide(L)'
;MRILCVFLFAALLLAADRNRQSTSLSVDSPAGTPVRLEVPAARGFAPDSLRLYEEETKKPIAVKVEFQRPSAWIYFVSTGATRYVATWDGFGGGETERQAAPAMVGSGDRVTYGRAGVRGKLAVGLYSHAAALDWDNDGDLDLLVASPDRPYNGTYFFRNIGSAAEPLYDRAIWLGPAVKDLAVGDVDGDGKLDATGAGGRWYSDVRRSGFNRPQSFNLKRSYHVGRDDLWIPADWDGDGKIDLLNGVSDWRDYGWDDAFNSRGEWQRGPLHGYVYFWRNTGTNAAPSYAEPVKLPVDTYGSPAPQLFRWRAEGKPDLLLGSFLDYVTLHQRDDLTKSQVLPFRLDLEMIQPRVIRWHKDERPSLLIGEEGGTLTFVENLAPFGEAPRWAEPKSLMQVDPYVKSGSLSRPVAADWNGDGKLDLVAGNSAGYIEWFENTGTPEAAAFEARGYLRANGKPIRRVAGANKSVQGPAEAKWGYANPTVADWDMDGKLDLVVNDIWGEVVWYKGTGNPQELEPARDIEVEWPGAAPKPEWVWWEPRGKQLLTQWRTTPEVVDWDRDGLPDLVMLNHQGYLCLFRRARRDGGLVLGAPERIFVNESGRFLNLANGRAGSSGRRKIELADWDGDGDLDLLTDSDQGPLWYENRGDRQRAVMAARGLLTRAPLAGHNPTPNAADWNGDGKLDLLIGAEDGFFYFFDRRFIDSRQQ
;
A
#
# COMPACT_ATOMS: atom_id res chain seq x y z
N MET A 1 -6.56 -32.95 -7.78
CA MET A 1 -7.68 -33.19 -6.83
C MET A 1 -8.65 -32.04 -6.94
N ARG A 2 -9.89 -32.27 -7.33
CA ARG A 2 -10.85 -31.22 -7.67
C ARG A 2 -11.19 -30.41 -6.43
N ILE A 3 -10.93 -29.10 -6.45
CA ILE A 3 -11.52 -28.16 -5.50
C ILE A 3 -13.02 -28.12 -5.79
N LEU A 4 -13.79 -28.84 -4.98
CA LEU A 4 -15.23 -28.80 -5.04
C LEU A 4 -15.67 -27.46 -4.45
N CYS A 5 -16.28 -26.60 -5.28
CA CYS A 5 -17.05 -25.46 -4.76
C CYS A 5 -18.19 -26.04 -3.92
N VAL A 6 -18.05 -26.00 -2.61
CA VAL A 6 -19.06 -26.44 -1.68
C VAL A 6 -20.18 -25.41 -1.65
N PHE A 7 -21.36 -25.78 -2.16
CA PHE A 7 -22.58 -24.99 -1.96
C PHE A 7 -22.97 -25.02 -0.49
N LEU A 8 -22.98 -23.84 0.15
CA LEU A 8 -23.39 -23.68 1.53
C LEU A 8 -24.90 -23.85 1.65
N PHE A 9 -25.36 -24.86 2.37
CA PHE A 9 -26.68 -24.84 2.99
C PHE A 9 -26.54 -24.26 4.40
N ALA A 10 -26.91 -23.00 4.57
CA ALA A 10 -26.99 -22.37 5.89
C ALA A 10 -28.23 -22.88 6.63
N ALA A 11 -28.05 -23.77 7.60
CA ALA A 11 -29.09 -24.03 8.60
C ALA A 11 -28.93 -22.99 9.72
N LEU A 12 -29.82 -22.01 9.80
CA LEU A 12 -29.91 -21.07 10.92
C LEU A 12 -30.41 -21.86 12.14
N LEU A 13 -29.52 -22.24 13.03
CA LEU A 13 -29.85 -22.65 14.38
C LEU A 13 -29.84 -21.42 15.28
N LEU A 14 -31.03 -20.89 15.59
CA LEU A 14 -31.24 -19.84 16.59
C LEU A 14 -30.87 -20.39 17.99
N ALA A 15 -29.65 -20.10 18.46
CA ALA A 15 -29.28 -20.25 19.85
C ALA A 15 -29.72 -19.02 20.67
N ALA A 16 -29.94 -19.19 21.97
CA ALA A 16 -30.61 -18.27 22.89
C ALA A 16 -29.93 -16.91 23.14
N ASP A 17 -28.85 -16.58 22.43
CA ASP A 17 -28.22 -15.27 22.43
C ASP A 17 -28.52 -14.57 21.09
N ARG A 18 -29.36 -13.54 21.12
CA ARG A 18 -29.99 -12.91 19.91
C ARG A 18 -29.01 -12.30 18.88
N ASN A 19 -27.71 -12.28 19.19
CA ASN A 19 -26.68 -11.70 18.31
C ASN A 19 -25.66 -12.72 17.78
N ARG A 20 -25.61 -13.95 18.29
CA ARG A 20 -24.60 -14.93 17.88
C ARG A 20 -25.06 -15.73 16.67
N GLN A 21 -24.23 -15.74 15.64
CA GLN A 21 -24.46 -16.51 14.41
C GLN A 21 -23.50 -17.69 14.32
N SER A 22 -23.85 -18.71 13.58
CA SER A 22 -22.99 -19.87 13.34
C SER A 22 -23.22 -20.45 11.95
N THR A 23 -22.17 -21.05 11.39
CA THR A 23 -22.24 -21.82 10.14
C THR A 23 -21.34 -23.05 10.24
N SER A 24 -21.81 -24.18 9.70
CA SER A 24 -20.97 -25.37 9.54
C SER A 24 -20.24 -25.32 8.20
N LEU A 25 -18.98 -25.67 8.21
CA LEU A 25 -18.07 -25.66 7.08
C LEU A 25 -17.58 -27.07 6.80
N SER A 26 -17.65 -27.52 5.56
CA SER A 26 -17.10 -28.79 5.13
C SER A 26 -15.76 -28.57 4.43
N VAL A 27 -14.72 -29.29 4.87
CA VAL A 27 -13.35 -29.16 4.36
C VAL A 27 -12.83 -30.56 4.07
N ASP A 28 -12.45 -30.79 2.82
CA ASP A 28 -11.80 -32.04 2.43
C ASP A 28 -10.32 -31.74 2.14
N SER A 29 -9.55 -31.64 3.22
CA SER A 29 -8.11 -31.33 3.15
C SER A 29 -7.35 -32.08 4.24
N PRO A 30 -6.18 -32.62 3.92
CA PRO A 30 -5.31 -33.25 4.93
C PRO A 30 -4.91 -32.29 6.05
N ALA A 31 -4.54 -32.83 7.20
CA ALA A 31 -3.97 -32.03 8.28
C ALA A 31 -2.71 -31.28 7.80
N GLY A 32 -2.52 -30.06 8.27
CA GLY A 32 -1.42 -29.19 7.89
C GLY A 32 -1.62 -28.44 6.58
N THR A 33 -2.74 -28.62 5.87
CA THR A 33 -3.01 -27.91 4.61
C THR A 33 -3.59 -26.53 4.88
N PRO A 34 -3.08 -25.44 4.27
CA PRO A 34 -3.70 -24.11 4.33
C PRO A 34 -5.08 -24.11 3.68
N VAL A 35 -6.06 -23.54 4.34
CA VAL A 35 -7.45 -23.48 3.89
C VAL A 35 -7.93 -22.03 3.88
N ARG A 36 -8.60 -21.65 2.80
CA ARG A 36 -9.31 -20.39 2.66
C ARG A 36 -10.78 -20.67 2.35
N LEU A 37 -11.67 -20.17 3.16
CA LEU A 37 -13.11 -20.32 2.97
C LEU A 37 -13.82 -18.97 3.05
N GLU A 38 -14.88 -18.85 2.28
CA GLU A 38 -15.79 -17.71 2.35
C GLU A 38 -16.89 -18.00 3.36
N VAL A 39 -17.11 -17.07 4.29
CA VAL A 39 -18.18 -17.10 5.27
C VAL A 39 -19.12 -15.94 4.99
N PRO A 40 -20.45 -16.16 4.89
CA PRO A 40 -21.39 -15.09 4.74
C PRO A 40 -21.28 -14.11 5.92
N ALA A 41 -20.85 -12.89 5.66
CA ALA A 41 -20.78 -11.85 6.67
C ALA A 41 -21.95 -10.90 6.48
N ALA A 42 -22.89 -10.92 7.41
CA ALA A 42 -23.94 -9.92 7.44
C ALA A 42 -23.36 -8.54 7.77
N ARG A 43 -24.08 -7.49 7.39
CA ARG A 43 -23.75 -6.11 7.83
C ARG A 43 -23.68 -6.09 9.37
N GLY A 44 -22.56 -5.58 9.89
CA GLY A 44 -22.34 -5.56 11.34
C GLY A 44 -21.57 -6.76 11.90
N PHE A 45 -21.00 -7.59 11.06
CA PHE A 45 -20.09 -8.65 11.46
C PHE A 45 -18.89 -8.11 12.24
N ALA A 46 -18.63 -8.63 13.43
CA ALA A 46 -17.48 -8.30 14.25
C ALA A 46 -16.37 -9.35 14.04
N PRO A 47 -15.27 -9.02 13.32
CA PRO A 47 -14.22 -9.99 12.96
C PRO A 47 -13.59 -10.67 14.17
N ASP A 48 -13.35 -9.90 15.23
CA ASP A 48 -12.69 -10.40 16.43
C ASP A 48 -13.56 -11.38 17.25
N SER A 49 -14.86 -11.39 16.98
CA SER A 49 -15.78 -12.35 17.58
C SER A 49 -15.80 -13.70 16.88
N LEU A 50 -15.22 -13.81 15.66
CA LEU A 50 -15.23 -15.10 14.95
C LEU A 50 -14.35 -16.11 15.65
N ARG A 51 -14.94 -17.27 15.89
CA ARG A 51 -14.27 -18.46 16.46
C ARG A 51 -14.50 -19.63 15.53
N LEU A 52 -13.46 -20.41 15.30
CA LEU A 52 -13.51 -21.63 14.51
C LEU A 52 -13.23 -22.84 15.40
N TYR A 53 -14.02 -23.88 15.25
CA TYR A 53 -13.90 -25.11 16.00
C TYR A 53 -14.03 -26.32 15.08
N GLU A 54 -13.36 -27.42 15.39
CA GLU A 54 -13.75 -28.72 14.85
C GLU A 54 -15.17 -29.06 15.32
N GLU A 55 -16.04 -29.53 14.43
CA GLU A 55 -17.45 -29.76 14.81
C GLU A 55 -17.63 -30.87 15.85
N GLU A 56 -16.87 -31.95 15.74
CA GLU A 56 -16.98 -33.11 16.63
C GLU A 56 -16.29 -32.91 17.97
N THR A 57 -15.03 -32.49 17.92
CA THR A 57 -14.17 -32.40 19.13
C THR A 57 -14.36 -31.11 19.91
N LYS A 58 -14.98 -30.10 19.30
CA LYS A 58 -15.06 -28.71 19.80
C LYS A 58 -13.67 -28.05 20.01
N LYS A 59 -12.62 -28.61 19.45
CA LYS A 59 -11.28 -28.07 19.57
C LYS A 59 -11.22 -26.71 18.85
N PRO A 60 -10.75 -25.64 19.52
CA PRO A 60 -10.60 -24.34 18.88
C PRO A 60 -9.45 -24.36 17.86
N ILE A 61 -9.64 -23.68 16.73
CA ILE A 61 -8.69 -23.55 15.65
C ILE A 61 -8.30 -22.09 15.51
N ALA A 62 -7.00 -21.80 15.43
CA ALA A 62 -6.51 -20.47 15.15
C ALA A 62 -6.95 -20.05 13.75
N VAL A 63 -7.52 -18.84 13.62
CA VAL A 63 -8.12 -18.35 12.39
C VAL A 63 -7.78 -16.90 12.15
N LYS A 64 -7.52 -16.54 10.88
CA LYS A 64 -7.47 -15.16 10.41
C LYS A 64 -8.75 -14.83 9.67
N VAL A 65 -9.24 -13.62 9.83
CA VAL A 65 -10.47 -13.15 9.20
C VAL A 65 -10.15 -11.90 8.38
N GLU A 66 -10.49 -11.92 7.12
CA GLU A 66 -10.37 -10.78 6.22
C GLU A 66 -11.70 -10.49 5.53
N PHE A 67 -12.03 -9.20 5.44
CA PHE A 67 -13.19 -8.77 4.68
C PHE A 67 -12.82 -8.49 3.23
N GLN A 68 -13.50 -9.17 2.31
CA GLN A 68 -13.42 -8.89 0.88
C GLN A 68 -14.82 -8.92 0.28
N ARG A 69 -15.50 -7.74 0.19
CA ARG A 69 -16.88 -7.61 -0.30
C ARG A 69 -17.90 -8.18 0.72
N PRO A 70 -19.16 -8.47 0.39
CA PRO A 70 -20.16 -8.79 1.42
C PRO A 70 -19.91 -10.07 2.21
N SER A 71 -18.77 -10.71 2.03
CA SER A 71 -18.34 -11.93 2.71
C SER A 71 -17.08 -11.69 3.53
N ALA A 72 -16.87 -12.48 4.56
CA ALA A 72 -15.60 -12.60 5.25
C ALA A 72 -14.84 -13.82 4.70
N TRP A 73 -13.55 -13.65 4.44
CA TRP A 73 -12.66 -14.76 4.18
C TRP A 73 -11.99 -15.19 5.46
N ILE A 74 -12.07 -16.49 5.78
CA ILE A 74 -11.36 -17.09 6.88
C ILE A 74 -10.20 -17.94 6.38
N TYR A 75 -9.07 -17.83 7.05
CA TYR A 75 -7.83 -18.53 6.73
C TYR A 75 -7.38 -19.32 7.93
N PHE A 76 -7.14 -20.63 7.77
CA PHE A 76 -6.67 -21.50 8.83
C PHE A 76 -5.92 -22.69 8.27
N VAL A 77 -5.18 -23.40 9.13
CA VAL A 77 -4.52 -24.65 8.78
C VAL A 77 -5.43 -25.81 9.16
N SER A 78 -5.74 -26.69 8.20
CA SER A 78 -6.60 -27.86 8.43
C SER A 78 -5.97 -28.79 9.48
N THR A 79 -6.79 -29.30 10.38
CA THR A 79 -6.42 -30.36 11.32
C THR A 79 -6.66 -31.77 10.76
N GLY A 80 -7.21 -31.85 9.53
CA GLY A 80 -7.67 -33.10 8.93
C GLY A 80 -9.13 -33.44 9.26
N ALA A 81 -9.81 -32.63 10.09
CA ALA A 81 -11.23 -32.77 10.31
C ALA A 81 -12.02 -32.42 9.05
N THR A 82 -13.10 -33.13 8.76
CA THR A 82 -13.95 -32.89 7.59
C THR A 82 -15.01 -31.83 7.83
N ARG A 83 -15.26 -31.46 9.10
CA ARG A 83 -16.30 -30.51 9.49
C ARG A 83 -15.80 -29.55 10.56
N TYR A 84 -16.06 -28.26 10.32
CA TYR A 84 -15.74 -27.17 11.23
C TYR A 84 -16.99 -26.33 11.47
N VAL A 85 -17.06 -25.64 12.61
CA VAL A 85 -18.11 -24.67 12.93
C VAL A 85 -17.47 -23.32 13.16
N ALA A 86 -17.88 -22.33 12.38
CA ALA A 86 -17.57 -20.93 12.64
C ALA A 86 -18.71 -20.27 13.38
N THR A 87 -18.40 -19.51 14.43
CA THR A 87 -19.37 -18.71 15.20
C THR A 87 -18.90 -17.27 15.26
N TRP A 88 -19.82 -16.30 15.26
CA TRP A 88 -19.50 -14.87 15.36
C TRP A 88 -20.66 -14.07 15.90
N ASP A 89 -20.37 -12.88 16.43
CA ASP A 89 -21.36 -11.93 16.93
C ASP A 89 -21.60 -10.79 15.92
N GLY A 90 -22.75 -10.15 15.97
CA GLY A 90 -23.04 -8.94 15.25
C GLY A 90 -22.49 -7.68 15.95
N PHE A 91 -22.65 -6.51 15.34
CA PHE A 91 -22.30 -5.21 15.94
C PHE A 91 -22.99 -5.06 17.31
N GLY A 92 -22.20 -4.65 18.33
CA GLY A 92 -22.70 -4.48 19.70
C GLY A 92 -22.62 -5.71 20.58
N GLY A 93 -22.05 -6.82 20.11
CA GLY A 93 -21.59 -7.93 20.95
C GLY A 93 -20.52 -7.46 21.94
N GLY A 94 -20.63 -7.84 23.23
CA GLY A 94 -19.74 -7.38 24.29
C GLY A 94 -18.25 -7.66 24.00
N GLU A 95 -17.37 -7.09 24.82
CA GLU A 95 -15.92 -7.27 24.70
C GLU A 95 -15.57 -8.76 24.64
N THR A 96 -15.18 -9.20 23.46
CA THR A 96 -14.65 -10.55 23.25
C THR A 96 -13.13 -10.51 23.45
N GLU A 97 -12.60 -11.41 24.24
CA GLU A 97 -11.16 -11.55 24.41
C GLU A 97 -10.48 -11.69 23.04
N ARG A 98 -9.54 -10.80 22.76
CA ARG A 98 -8.80 -10.78 21.50
C ARG A 98 -7.93 -12.02 21.39
N GLN A 99 -8.06 -12.76 20.31
CA GLN A 99 -7.19 -13.89 20.01
C GLN A 99 -6.08 -13.46 19.07
N ALA A 100 -4.87 -14.01 19.31
CA ALA A 100 -3.77 -13.89 18.35
C ALA A 100 -4.17 -14.56 17.03
N ALA A 101 -4.12 -13.81 15.93
CA ALA A 101 -4.22 -14.39 14.60
C ALA A 101 -2.84 -14.94 14.20
N PRO A 102 -2.74 -16.08 13.50
CA PRO A 102 -1.49 -16.55 12.94
C PRO A 102 -0.85 -15.47 12.06
N ALA A 103 0.47 -15.28 12.14
CA ALA A 103 1.14 -14.29 11.30
C ALA A 103 0.94 -14.60 9.80
N MET A 104 1.07 -15.86 9.45
CA MET A 104 0.92 -16.39 8.10
C MET A 104 0.13 -17.70 8.13
N VAL A 105 -0.77 -17.89 7.18
CA VAL A 105 -1.50 -19.15 6.98
C VAL A 105 -1.10 -19.80 5.67
N GLY A 106 -0.87 -19.00 4.61
CA GLY A 106 -0.32 -19.46 3.34
C GLY A 106 -1.33 -19.63 2.23
N SER A 107 -2.57 -19.21 2.39
CA SER A 107 -3.56 -19.26 1.31
C SER A 107 -3.80 -17.92 0.60
N GLY A 108 -2.81 -17.04 0.62
CA GLY A 108 -2.86 -15.70 0.05
C GLY A 108 -3.40 -14.67 1.05
N ASP A 109 -3.17 -14.91 2.31
CA ASP A 109 -3.57 -14.06 3.41
C ASP A 109 -2.53 -12.97 3.69
N ARG A 110 -3.00 -11.81 4.19
CA ARG A 110 -2.12 -10.74 4.62
C ARG A 110 -1.36 -11.14 5.89
N VAL A 111 -0.08 -10.78 5.94
CA VAL A 111 0.76 -11.04 7.11
C VAL A 111 0.30 -10.20 8.30
N THR A 112 0.14 -10.82 9.47
CA THR A 112 -0.10 -10.15 10.76
C THR A 112 1.14 -10.24 11.63
N TYR A 113 1.11 -9.55 12.78
CA TYR A 113 2.20 -9.67 13.75
C TYR A 113 2.23 -11.00 14.53
N GLY A 114 1.24 -11.90 14.35
CA GLY A 114 1.19 -13.20 15.03
C GLY A 114 0.90 -13.14 16.54
N ARG A 115 0.57 -11.96 17.06
CA ARG A 115 0.29 -11.68 18.48
C ARG A 115 -0.97 -10.86 18.61
N ALA A 116 -1.69 -10.99 19.71
CA ALA A 116 -2.84 -10.15 20.04
C ALA A 116 -2.39 -8.87 20.77
N GLY A 117 -3.13 -7.79 20.57
CA GLY A 117 -2.93 -6.53 21.27
C GLY A 117 -1.72 -5.71 20.77
N VAL A 118 -1.13 -6.07 19.64
CA VAL A 118 -0.05 -5.28 19.03
C VAL A 118 -0.61 -3.93 18.59
N ARG A 119 0.09 -2.84 18.96
CA ARG A 119 -0.23 -1.50 18.50
C ARG A 119 0.72 -1.08 17.38
N GLY A 120 0.15 -0.61 16.28
CA GLY A 120 0.91 -0.09 15.15
C GLY A 120 0.21 1.08 14.49
N LYS A 121 0.86 1.68 13.48
CA LYS A 121 0.23 2.74 12.69
C LYS A 121 -1.05 2.20 12.03
N LEU A 122 -2.11 3.01 12.02
CA LEU A 122 -3.34 2.66 11.32
C LEU A 122 -3.02 2.55 9.83
N ALA A 123 -3.18 1.35 9.30
CA ALA A 123 -2.81 0.99 7.95
C ALA A 123 -4.06 0.81 7.09
N VAL A 124 -4.12 1.57 6.02
CA VAL A 124 -5.13 1.47 4.96
C VAL A 124 -4.44 1.29 3.63
N GLY A 125 -5.19 0.99 2.59
CA GLY A 125 -4.64 0.91 1.24
C GLY A 125 -4.23 2.27 0.69
N LEU A 126 -3.62 2.25 -0.47
CA LEU A 126 -3.17 3.43 -1.20
C LEU A 126 -4.32 4.42 -1.47
N TYR A 127 -4.00 5.72 -1.58
CA TYR A 127 -4.97 6.79 -1.87
C TYR A 127 -6.19 6.81 -0.93
N SER A 128 -5.96 6.76 0.34
CA SER A 128 -7.04 6.72 1.31
C SER A 128 -7.77 8.06 1.46
N HIS A 129 -9.09 7.98 1.34
CA HIS A 129 -10.00 9.09 1.59
C HIS A 129 -10.73 8.84 2.91
N ALA A 130 -10.40 9.60 3.94
CA ALA A 130 -10.91 9.39 5.29
C ALA A 130 -11.95 10.45 5.69
N ALA A 131 -12.89 10.07 6.55
CA ALA A 131 -13.76 10.95 7.30
C ALA A 131 -13.80 10.50 8.76
N ALA A 132 -13.76 11.44 9.70
CA ALA A 132 -13.93 11.17 11.12
C ALA A 132 -15.33 11.60 11.56
N LEU A 133 -16.04 10.68 12.20
CA LEU A 133 -17.41 10.90 12.67
C LEU A 133 -17.75 9.88 13.75
N ASP A 134 -18.65 10.22 14.65
CA ASP A 134 -19.24 9.28 15.61
C ASP A 134 -20.22 8.35 14.86
N TRP A 135 -19.71 7.21 14.39
CA TRP A 135 -20.50 6.29 13.55
C TRP A 135 -21.49 5.45 14.37
N ASP A 136 -21.09 4.98 15.52
CA ASP A 136 -21.90 4.08 16.36
C ASP A 136 -22.65 4.81 17.50
N ASN A 137 -22.49 6.12 17.62
CA ASN A 137 -23.10 7.03 18.59
C ASN A 137 -22.64 6.76 20.03
N ASP A 138 -21.38 6.39 20.24
CA ASP A 138 -20.77 6.23 21.54
C ASP A 138 -20.10 7.53 22.07
N GLY A 139 -20.03 8.56 21.23
CA GLY A 139 -19.53 9.88 21.53
C GLY A 139 -18.05 10.09 21.23
N ASP A 140 -17.36 9.10 20.69
CA ASP A 140 -15.98 9.20 20.21
C ASP A 140 -15.94 9.20 18.68
N LEU A 141 -14.90 9.79 18.08
CA LEU A 141 -14.78 9.84 16.63
C LEU A 141 -14.18 8.54 16.08
N ASP A 142 -14.98 7.85 15.31
CA ASP A 142 -14.58 6.74 14.47
C ASP A 142 -14.04 7.23 13.13
N LEU A 143 -13.52 6.28 12.32
CA LEU A 143 -13.09 6.57 10.97
C LEU A 143 -13.87 5.77 9.94
N LEU A 144 -14.29 6.47 8.90
CA LEU A 144 -14.76 5.92 7.64
C LEU A 144 -13.67 6.17 6.60
N VAL A 145 -13.10 5.11 6.02
CA VAL A 145 -11.96 5.22 5.09
C VAL A 145 -12.28 4.48 3.81
N ALA A 146 -12.24 5.17 2.68
CA ALA A 146 -12.30 4.57 1.37
C ALA A 146 -10.89 4.42 0.78
N SER A 147 -10.55 3.21 0.33
CA SER A 147 -9.33 2.90 -0.41
C SER A 147 -9.73 2.32 -1.76
N PRO A 148 -9.63 3.10 -2.85
CA PRO A 148 -10.12 2.68 -4.16
C PRO A 148 -9.19 1.73 -4.90
N ASP A 149 -7.92 1.65 -4.50
CA ASP A 149 -6.91 0.88 -5.21
C ASP A 149 -6.82 -0.58 -4.74
N ARG A 150 -6.26 -1.41 -5.59
CA ARG A 150 -6.13 -2.86 -5.35
C ARG A 150 -4.86 -3.17 -4.56
N PRO A 151 -4.86 -4.25 -3.81
CA PRO A 151 -5.98 -5.19 -3.57
C PRO A 151 -6.94 -4.77 -2.47
N TYR A 152 -6.62 -3.73 -1.67
CA TYR A 152 -7.39 -3.27 -0.51
C TYR A 152 -8.67 -2.49 -0.88
N ASN A 153 -9.26 -2.72 -2.03
CA ASN A 153 -10.42 -2.00 -2.54
C ASN A 153 -11.66 -2.12 -1.64
N GLY A 154 -12.10 -1.01 -1.04
CA GLY A 154 -13.28 -0.97 -0.19
C GLY A 154 -13.48 0.35 0.56
N THR A 155 -14.67 0.49 1.13
CA THR A 155 -14.98 1.50 2.15
C THR A 155 -15.04 0.79 3.50
N TYR A 156 -14.20 1.22 4.44
CA TYR A 156 -13.95 0.56 5.70
C TYR A 156 -14.34 1.45 6.88
N PHE A 157 -14.83 0.82 7.91
CA PHE A 157 -15.07 1.41 9.21
C PHE A 157 -13.99 0.97 10.19
N PHE A 158 -13.45 1.94 10.94
CA PHE A 158 -12.52 1.69 12.03
C PHE A 158 -13.11 2.30 13.30
N ARG A 159 -13.51 1.44 14.21
CA ARG A 159 -14.05 1.86 15.50
C ARG A 159 -12.95 2.44 16.38
N ASN A 160 -13.22 3.57 17.03
CA ASN A 160 -12.36 4.09 18.08
C ASN A 160 -12.66 3.32 19.39
N ILE A 161 -11.68 2.60 19.88
CA ILE A 161 -11.73 1.87 21.16
C ILE A 161 -10.85 2.52 22.23
N GLY A 162 -10.27 3.67 21.92
CA GLY A 162 -9.47 4.48 22.82
C GLY A 162 -10.29 5.60 23.46
N SER A 163 -9.77 6.79 23.43
CA SER A 163 -10.44 7.99 23.91
C SER A 163 -10.21 9.17 22.95
N ALA A 164 -10.93 10.25 23.13
CA ALA A 164 -10.71 11.48 22.36
C ALA A 164 -9.28 12.06 22.55
N ALA A 165 -8.64 11.81 23.69
CA ALA A 165 -7.26 12.27 23.94
C ALA A 165 -6.21 11.34 23.35
N GLU A 166 -6.47 10.04 23.36
CA GLU A 166 -5.60 8.99 22.84
C GLU A 166 -6.43 8.00 21.99
N PRO A 167 -6.74 8.36 20.74
CA PRO A 167 -7.53 7.51 19.87
C PRO A 167 -6.75 6.25 19.52
N LEU A 168 -7.43 5.13 19.59
CA LEU A 168 -6.91 3.83 19.23
C LEU A 168 -8.00 3.10 18.44
N TYR A 169 -7.68 2.73 17.22
CA TYR A 169 -8.66 2.15 16.32
C TYR A 169 -8.62 0.64 16.32
N ASP A 170 -9.76 0.04 16.18
CA ASP A 170 -9.91 -1.40 16.01
C ASP A 170 -9.62 -1.82 14.55
N ARG A 171 -9.68 -3.13 14.28
CA ARG A 171 -9.51 -3.67 12.93
C ARG A 171 -10.57 -3.13 11.98
N ALA A 172 -10.18 -2.99 10.71
CA ALA A 172 -11.07 -2.52 9.65
C ALA A 172 -12.28 -3.44 9.46
N ILE A 173 -13.47 -2.84 9.38
CA ILE A 173 -14.71 -3.51 9.00
C ILE A 173 -15.11 -3.02 7.61
N TRP A 174 -15.24 -3.91 6.64
CA TRP A 174 -15.67 -3.56 5.29
C TRP A 174 -17.17 -3.22 5.27
N LEU A 175 -17.51 -2.04 4.75
CA LEU A 175 -18.91 -1.57 4.65
C LEU A 175 -19.46 -1.63 3.23
N GLY A 176 -18.60 -1.69 2.22
CA GLY A 176 -19.04 -1.69 0.83
C GLY A 176 -17.89 -1.45 -0.16
N PRO A 177 -18.21 -1.36 -1.47
CA PRO A 177 -17.24 -0.98 -2.49
C PRO A 177 -16.57 0.35 -2.15
N ALA A 178 -15.34 0.53 -2.63
CA ALA A 178 -14.62 1.78 -2.43
C ALA A 178 -15.33 2.96 -3.10
N VAL A 179 -15.52 4.02 -2.34
CA VAL A 179 -15.99 5.31 -2.84
C VAL A 179 -14.77 6.19 -3.09
N LYS A 180 -14.33 6.24 -4.35
CA LYS A 180 -13.23 7.13 -4.72
C LYS A 180 -13.61 8.59 -4.43
N ASP A 181 -12.66 9.37 -3.88
CA ASP A 181 -12.86 10.76 -3.47
C ASP A 181 -14.01 10.93 -2.46
N LEU A 182 -14.07 10.01 -1.47
CA LEU A 182 -15.09 10.02 -0.42
C LEU A 182 -15.11 11.35 0.35
N ALA A 183 -16.30 11.93 0.46
CA ALA A 183 -16.62 12.91 1.49
C ALA A 183 -17.97 12.57 2.12
N VAL A 184 -18.23 13.09 3.32
CA VAL A 184 -19.47 12.84 4.06
C VAL A 184 -20.15 14.15 4.43
N GLY A 185 -21.47 14.14 4.51
CA GLY A 185 -22.30 15.29 4.88
C GLY A 185 -23.77 14.99 4.67
N ASP A 186 -24.64 15.92 4.99
CA ASP A 186 -26.05 15.87 4.65
C ASP A 186 -26.22 16.52 3.26
N VAL A 187 -26.47 15.71 2.24
CA VAL A 187 -26.49 16.15 0.84
C VAL A 187 -27.88 16.70 0.43
N ASP A 188 -28.95 16.12 0.97
CA ASP A 188 -30.33 16.45 0.59
C ASP A 188 -31.11 17.22 1.69
N GLY A 189 -30.45 17.50 2.82
CA GLY A 189 -31.02 18.27 3.92
C GLY A 189 -32.03 17.49 4.78
N ASP A 190 -31.97 16.15 4.75
CA ASP A 190 -32.88 15.29 5.53
C ASP A 190 -32.35 14.99 6.95
N GLY A 191 -31.17 15.51 7.30
CA GLY A 191 -30.53 15.34 8.59
C GLY A 191 -29.83 14.00 8.80
N LYS A 192 -29.73 13.16 7.75
CA LYS A 192 -29.03 11.89 7.80
C LYS A 192 -27.64 12.01 7.20
N LEU A 193 -26.81 11.01 7.50
CA LEU A 193 -25.45 10.95 6.98
C LEU A 193 -25.46 10.41 5.56
N ASP A 194 -25.09 11.26 4.62
CA ASP A 194 -24.83 10.89 3.23
C ASP A 194 -23.34 10.88 2.92
N ALA A 195 -22.99 10.39 1.75
CA ALA A 195 -21.64 10.46 1.22
C ALA A 195 -21.64 10.89 -0.24
N THR A 196 -20.58 11.56 -0.65
CA THR A 196 -20.31 11.86 -2.06
C THR A 196 -19.07 11.11 -2.54
N GLY A 197 -18.94 10.96 -3.84
CA GLY A 197 -17.80 10.32 -4.49
C GLY A 197 -17.56 10.81 -5.91
N ALA A 198 -16.45 10.41 -6.49
CA ALA A 198 -16.05 10.77 -7.85
C ALA A 198 -17.16 10.54 -8.87
N GLY A 199 -17.19 11.37 -9.90
CA GLY A 199 -18.21 11.33 -10.97
C GLY A 199 -19.50 12.06 -10.62
N GLY A 200 -19.53 12.86 -9.53
CA GLY A 200 -20.75 13.49 -9.05
C GLY A 200 -21.76 12.46 -8.53
N ARG A 201 -21.27 11.40 -7.92
CA ARG A 201 -22.07 10.38 -7.26
C ARG A 201 -22.32 10.76 -5.82
N TRP A 202 -23.45 10.29 -5.28
CA TRP A 202 -23.74 10.40 -3.86
C TRP A 202 -24.57 9.21 -3.37
N TYR A 203 -24.54 8.97 -2.05
CA TYR A 203 -25.14 7.82 -1.38
C TYR A 203 -25.97 8.33 -0.22
N SER A 204 -27.29 8.15 -0.22
CA SER A 204 -28.14 8.63 0.86
C SER A 204 -28.18 7.65 2.03
N ASP A 205 -28.22 8.20 3.24
CA ASP A 205 -28.34 7.46 4.51
C ASP A 205 -27.35 6.28 4.58
N VAL A 206 -26.04 6.57 4.46
CA VAL A 206 -24.99 5.53 4.35
C VAL A 206 -24.90 4.64 5.58
N ARG A 207 -25.34 5.11 6.74
CA ARG A 207 -25.45 4.26 7.94
C ARG A 207 -26.45 3.12 7.73
N ARG A 208 -27.53 3.36 7.01
CA ARG A 208 -28.59 2.37 6.75
C ARG A 208 -28.37 1.62 5.44
N SER A 209 -28.08 2.31 4.34
CA SER A 209 -28.04 1.74 2.99
C SER A 209 -26.66 1.27 2.54
N GLY A 210 -25.57 1.73 3.21
CA GLY A 210 -24.21 1.44 2.78
C GLY A 210 -23.84 2.14 1.47
N PHE A 211 -22.83 1.61 0.78
CA PHE A 211 -22.19 2.24 -0.40
C PHE A 211 -22.47 1.52 -1.72
N ASN A 212 -23.56 0.73 -1.81
CA ASN A 212 -23.82 -0.12 -2.97
C ASN A 212 -24.75 0.52 -4.03
N ARG A 213 -25.41 1.64 -3.69
CA ARG A 213 -26.44 2.25 -4.55
C ARG A 213 -26.20 3.74 -4.72
N PRO A 214 -25.21 4.13 -5.56
CA PRO A 214 -24.99 5.54 -5.83
C PRO A 214 -26.15 6.15 -6.62
N GLN A 215 -26.49 7.38 -6.27
CA GLN A 215 -27.26 8.31 -7.07
C GLN A 215 -26.31 9.22 -7.85
N SER A 216 -26.81 10.07 -8.73
CA SER A 216 -26.02 11.05 -9.47
C SER A 216 -26.65 12.43 -9.32
N PHE A 217 -25.81 13.44 -9.18
CA PHE A 217 -26.26 14.84 -9.28
C PHE A 217 -26.69 15.22 -10.70
N ASN A 218 -26.42 14.37 -11.71
CA ASN A 218 -26.74 14.58 -13.13
C ASN A 218 -26.22 15.91 -13.69
N LEU A 219 -25.03 16.30 -13.25
CA LEU A 219 -24.39 17.56 -13.64
C LEU A 219 -23.70 17.43 -15.00
N LYS A 220 -23.86 18.44 -15.85
CA LYS A 220 -23.10 18.56 -17.11
C LYS A 220 -21.87 19.42 -16.85
N ARG A 221 -20.72 18.80 -16.76
CA ARG A 221 -19.44 19.50 -16.55
C ARG A 221 -18.89 20.04 -17.87
N SER A 222 -18.45 21.31 -17.85
CA SER A 222 -17.80 21.99 -18.98
C SER A 222 -16.28 22.09 -18.82
N TYR A 223 -15.69 21.42 -17.84
CA TYR A 223 -14.25 21.45 -17.51
C TYR A 223 -13.65 20.05 -17.48
N HIS A 224 -12.32 20.00 -17.58
CA HIS A 224 -11.56 18.76 -17.52
C HIS A 224 -11.49 18.23 -16.09
N VAL A 225 -11.51 16.91 -15.94
CA VAL A 225 -11.31 16.20 -14.68
C VAL A 225 -10.18 15.21 -14.90
N GLY A 226 -9.11 15.37 -14.15
CA GLY A 226 -7.98 14.46 -14.12
C GLY A 226 -8.18 13.32 -13.13
N ARG A 227 -7.20 13.14 -12.23
CA ARG A 227 -7.20 12.03 -11.27
C ARG A 227 -8.19 12.22 -10.12
N ASP A 228 -8.31 13.46 -9.59
CA ASP A 228 -9.14 13.79 -8.46
C ASP A 228 -10.47 14.41 -8.91
N ASP A 229 -11.54 14.06 -8.21
CA ASP A 229 -12.91 14.53 -8.49
C ASP A 229 -13.72 14.55 -7.18
N LEU A 230 -13.26 15.34 -6.21
CA LEU A 230 -13.85 15.42 -4.87
C LEU A 230 -15.04 16.36 -4.86
N TRP A 231 -16.17 15.91 -4.30
CA TRP A 231 -17.41 16.68 -4.16
C TRP A 231 -17.73 16.93 -2.70
N ILE A 232 -17.80 18.20 -2.30
CA ILE A 232 -18.10 18.62 -0.92
C ILE A 232 -19.46 19.31 -0.90
N PRO A 233 -20.47 18.74 -0.22
CA PRO A 233 -21.73 19.44 0.03
C PRO A 233 -21.52 20.51 1.11
N ALA A 234 -21.95 21.74 0.82
CA ALA A 234 -21.79 22.86 1.74
C ALA A 234 -22.67 24.04 1.35
N ASP A 235 -23.22 24.77 2.31
CA ASP A 235 -23.80 26.09 2.07
C ASP A 235 -22.66 27.10 1.87
N TRP A 236 -22.21 27.23 0.62
CA TRP A 236 -21.05 28.04 0.27
C TRP A 236 -21.36 29.53 0.27
N ASP A 237 -22.49 29.94 -0.28
CA ASP A 237 -22.82 31.35 -0.41
C ASP A 237 -23.62 31.89 0.78
N GLY A 238 -24.11 31.03 1.68
CA GLY A 238 -24.80 31.39 2.92
C GLY A 238 -26.30 31.63 2.72
N ASP A 239 -26.93 31.06 1.68
CA ASP A 239 -28.34 31.18 1.40
C ASP A 239 -29.21 30.09 2.06
N GLY A 240 -28.60 29.18 2.85
CA GLY A 240 -29.24 28.09 3.57
C GLY A 240 -29.48 26.85 2.71
N LYS A 241 -29.02 26.84 1.47
CA LYS A 241 -29.11 25.69 0.59
C LYS A 241 -27.76 24.99 0.50
N ILE A 242 -27.81 23.68 0.25
CA ILE A 242 -26.61 22.87 0.11
C ILE A 242 -26.13 22.97 -1.33
N ASP A 243 -25.04 23.69 -1.51
CA ASP A 243 -24.28 23.78 -2.75
C ASP A 243 -23.25 22.65 -2.84
N LEU A 244 -22.51 22.61 -3.96
CA LEU A 244 -21.39 21.69 -4.13
C LEU A 244 -20.09 22.46 -4.45
N LEU A 245 -19.01 22.11 -3.76
CA LEU A 245 -17.66 22.42 -4.19
C LEU A 245 -17.05 21.20 -4.84
N ASN A 246 -16.60 21.34 -6.09
CA ASN A 246 -15.93 20.24 -6.79
C ASN A 246 -14.45 20.55 -6.97
N GLY A 247 -13.60 19.78 -6.31
CA GLY A 247 -12.16 19.84 -6.44
C GLY A 247 -11.67 18.84 -7.49
N VAL A 248 -10.94 19.33 -8.50
CA VAL A 248 -10.43 18.52 -9.60
C VAL A 248 -8.97 18.78 -9.89
N SER A 249 -8.21 17.75 -10.25
CA SER A 249 -6.86 17.90 -10.79
C SER A 249 -6.87 18.03 -12.31
N ASP A 250 -5.90 18.76 -12.87
CA ASP A 250 -5.69 18.87 -14.30
C ASP A 250 -4.22 18.57 -14.66
N TRP A 251 -4.02 17.48 -15.37
CA TRP A 251 -2.73 16.93 -15.69
C TRP A 251 -2.27 17.27 -17.12
N ARG A 252 -3.08 17.97 -17.91
CA ARG A 252 -2.85 18.16 -19.36
C ARG A 252 -1.55 18.87 -19.67
N ASP A 253 -1.13 19.80 -18.84
CA ASP A 253 0.10 20.58 -19.03
C ASP A 253 1.33 19.93 -18.40
N TYR A 254 1.14 18.95 -17.50
CA TYR A 254 2.22 18.41 -16.69
C TYR A 254 3.21 17.54 -17.49
N GLY A 255 2.75 16.73 -18.42
CA GLY A 255 3.61 15.74 -19.08
C GLY A 255 3.97 14.55 -18.19
N TRP A 256 4.85 13.69 -18.68
CA TRP A 256 5.27 12.46 -18.03
C TRP A 256 6.77 12.19 -18.31
N ASP A 257 7.20 10.97 -18.20
CA ASP A 257 8.57 10.44 -18.22
C ASP A 257 9.54 11.03 -19.25
N ASP A 258 9.08 11.64 -20.32
CA ASP A 258 9.86 12.24 -21.40
C ASP A 258 9.87 13.78 -21.38
N ALA A 259 9.43 14.38 -20.28
CA ALA A 259 9.27 15.83 -20.18
C ALA A 259 10.55 16.59 -19.82
N PHE A 260 11.63 15.91 -19.47
CA PHE A 260 12.95 16.55 -19.26
C PHE A 260 13.73 16.69 -20.58
N ASN A 261 14.44 17.80 -20.73
CA ASN A 261 15.43 17.95 -21.81
C ASN A 261 16.77 17.30 -21.40
N SER A 262 17.74 17.30 -22.33
CA SER A 262 19.07 16.73 -22.10
C SER A 262 19.89 17.43 -21.01
N ARG A 263 19.45 18.56 -20.49
CA ARG A 263 20.06 19.29 -19.37
C ARG A 263 19.35 19.01 -18.03
N GLY A 264 18.29 18.19 -18.01
CA GLY A 264 17.51 17.91 -16.82
C GLY A 264 16.55 19.03 -16.42
N GLU A 265 16.17 19.88 -17.36
CA GLU A 265 15.18 20.92 -17.14
C GLU A 265 13.79 20.41 -17.55
N TRP A 266 12.83 20.54 -16.66
CA TRP A 266 11.44 20.18 -16.92
C TRP A 266 10.83 21.10 -17.98
N GLN A 267 10.31 20.55 -19.05
CA GLN A 267 9.83 21.27 -20.24
C GLN A 267 8.31 21.47 -20.25
N ARG A 268 7.61 21.00 -19.24
CA ARG A 268 6.16 21.05 -19.17
C ARG A 268 5.68 22.05 -18.11
N GLY A 269 4.38 22.30 -18.10
CA GLY A 269 3.74 23.14 -17.12
C GLY A 269 3.57 22.45 -15.77
N PRO A 270 3.02 23.16 -14.78
CA PRO A 270 2.71 22.59 -13.48
C PRO A 270 1.51 21.64 -13.57
N LEU A 271 1.37 20.82 -12.54
CA LEU A 271 0.14 20.10 -12.26
C LEU A 271 -0.83 21.09 -11.60
N HIS A 272 -2.05 21.20 -12.14
CA HIS A 272 -3.06 22.14 -11.62
C HIS A 272 -4.13 21.46 -10.77
N GLY A 273 -4.60 22.14 -9.74
CA GLY A 273 -5.76 21.78 -8.94
C GLY A 273 -6.76 22.90 -8.86
N TYR A 274 -7.95 22.69 -9.38
CA TYR A 274 -9.01 23.68 -9.46
C TYR A 274 -10.19 23.36 -8.57
N VAL A 275 -10.91 24.39 -8.10
CA VAL A 275 -12.16 24.24 -7.37
C VAL A 275 -13.29 24.95 -8.13
N TYR A 276 -14.38 24.24 -8.36
CA TYR A 276 -15.60 24.74 -9.00
C TYR A 276 -16.73 24.78 -8.00
N PHE A 277 -17.44 25.92 -7.96
CA PHE A 277 -18.62 26.14 -7.16
C PHE A 277 -19.88 25.91 -8.00
N TRP A 278 -20.74 25.01 -7.54
CA TRP A 278 -22.04 24.67 -8.12
C TRP A 278 -23.14 25.17 -7.18
N ARG A 279 -23.75 26.30 -7.51
CA ARG A 279 -24.81 26.90 -6.71
C ARG A 279 -26.10 26.13 -6.81
N ASN A 280 -26.73 25.77 -5.69
CA ASN A 280 -28.06 25.18 -5.65
C ASN A 280 -29.14 26.25 -5.83
N THR A 281 -29.81 26.28 -6.98
CA THR A 281 -30.94 27.14 -7.30
C THR A 281 -32.31 26.53 -6.96
N GLY A 282 -32.32 25.25 -6.61
CA GLY A 282 -33.50 24.52 -6.15
C GLY A 282 -33.71 24.59 -4.65
N THR A 283 -34.08 23.46 -4.05
CA THR A 283 -34.15 23.23 -2.60
C THR A 283 -33.21 22.11 -2.21
N ASN A 284 -32.93 21.91 -0.92
CA ASN A 284 -32.08 20.79 -0.48
C ASN A 284 -32.68 19.45 -0.86
N ALA A 285 -34.01 19.24 -0.68
CA ALA A 285 -34.69 18.00 -1.05
C ALA A 285 -34.87 17.80 -2.57
N ALA A 286 -34.78 18.85 -3.37
CA ALA A 286 -34.87 18.82 -4.82
C ALA A 286 -33.85 19.79 -5.44
N PRO A 287 -32.55 19.46 -5.37
CA PRO A 287 -31.49 20.37 -5.82
C PRO A 287 -31.50 20.54 -7.34
N SER A 288 -31.24 21.78 -7.76
CA SER A 288 -30.99 22.16 -9.14
C SER A 288 -29.78 23.07 -9.17
N TYR A 289 -28.74 22.69 -9.89
CA TYR A 289 -27.47 23.41 -9.84
C TYR A 289 -27.30 24.32 -11.06
N ALA A 290 -26.85 25.55 -10.82
CA ALA A 290 -26.46 26.48 -11.87
C ALA A 290 -25.16 26.01 -12.57
N GLU A 291 -24.81 26.66 -13.69
CA GLU A 291 -23.51 26.46 -14.32
C GLU A 291 -22.36 26.72 -13.31
N PRO A 292 -21.32 25.89 -13.31
CA PRO A 292 -20.25 26.00 -12.32
C PRO A 292 -19.40 27.26 -12.49
N VAL A 293 -19.01 27.85 -11.38
CA VAL A 293 -18.09 28.98 -11.34
C VAL A 293 -16.74 28.47 -10.86
N LYS A 294 -15.68 28.65 -11.66
CA LYS A 294 -14.31 28.38 -11.24
C LYS A 294 -13.90 29.41 -10.18
N LEU A 295 -13.52 28.93 -8.99
CA LEU A 295 -12.99 29.79 -7.94
C LEU A 295 -11.57 30.26 -8.31
N PRO A 296 -11.13 31.46 -7.86
CA PRO A 296 -9.82 32.00 -8.17
C PRO A 296 -8.72 31.37 -7.30
N VAL A 297 -8.64 30.03 -7.35
CA VAL A 297 -7.63 29.22 -6.67
C VAL A 297 -7.00 28.26 -7.66
N ASP A 298 -5.71 28.02 -7.50
CA ASP A 298 -4.95 27.03 -8.25
C ASP A 298 -3.90 26.43 -7.30
N THR A 299 -4.02 25.10 -7.05
CA THR A 299 -3.08 24.37 -6.23
C THR A 299 -2.22 23.48 -7.12
N TYR A 300 -1.16 22.92 -6.56
CA TYR A 300 -0.37 21.94 -7.29
C TYR A 300 -1.07 20.56 -7.27
N GLY A 301 -2.00 20.33 -8.19
CA GLY A 301 -2.82 19.11 -8.25
C GLY A 301 -3.86 19.01 -7.13
N SER A 302 -4.26 17.84 -6.77
CA SER A 302 -5.18 17.35 -5.71
C SER A 302 -5.73 18.41 -4.74
N PRO A 303 -6.69 19.24 -5.13
CA PRO A 303 -7.11 20.40 -4.32
C PRO A 303 -7.84 20.02 -3.03
N ALA A 304 -8.54 18.88 -2.98
CA ALA A 304 -9.26 18.35 -1.82
C ALA A 304 -9.93 19.45 -0.95
N PRO A 305 -10.86 20.28 -1.50
CA PRO A 305 -11.38 21.46 -0.82
C PRO A 305 -12.10 21.12 0.47
N GLN A 306 -11.90 21.95 1.50
CA GLN A 306 -12.58 21.83 2.80
C GLN A 306 -12.97 23.21 3.32
N LEU A 307 -14.15 23.30 3.95
CA LEU A 307 -14.53 24.50 4.68
C LEU A 307 -13.82 24.54 6.04
N PHE A 308 -13.06 25.60 6.28
CA PHE A 308 -12.27 25.74 7.50
C PHE A 308 -12.82 26.87 8.36
N ARG A 309 -13.76 26.52 9.25
CA ARG A 309 -14.38 27.49 10.19
C ARG A 309 -13.61 27.50 11.51
N TRP A 310 -12.78 28.48 11.71
CA TRP A 310 -12.03 28.70 12.95
C TRP A 310 -12.47 29.97 13.72
N ARG A 311 -13.36 30.76 13.13
CA ARG A 311 -13.97 31.97 13.72
C ARG A 311 -15.46 31.76 13.91
N ALA A 312 -16.02 32.39 14.97
CA ALA A 312 -17.45 32.35 15.24
C ALA A 312 -18.23 33.15 14.18
N GLU A 313 -17.68 34.29 13.78
CA GLU A 313 -18.29 35.23 12.83
C GLU A 313 -17.67 35.09 11.44
N GLY A 314 -18.42 35.45 10.42
CA GLY A 314 -18.00 35.42 9.03
C GLY A 314 -18.17 34.06 8.35
N LYS A 315 -17.83 34.01 7.09
CA LYS A 315 -17.85 32.75 6.29
C LYS A 315 -16.58 31.95 6.55
N PRO A 316 -16.66 30.61 6.46
CA PRO A 316 -15.47 29.74 6.60
C PRO A 316 -14.44 30.02 5.51
N ASP A 317 -13.17 29.97 5.86
CA ASP A 317 -12.07 30.01 4.91
C ASP A 317 -12.05 28.69 4.08
N LEU A 318 -11.29 28.68 2.99
CA LEU A 318 -11.15 27.51 2.14
C LEU A 318 -9.77 26.88 2.35
N LEU A 319 -9.75 25.64 2.86
CA LEU A 319 -8.55 24.86 3.00
C LEU A 319 -8.41 23.93 1.79
N LEU A 320 -7.22 23.89 1.20
CA LEU A 320 -6.93 23.08 0.01
C LEU A 320 -5.73 22.17 0.24
N GLY A 321 -5.85 20.93 -0.26
CA GLY A 321 -4.76 19.98 -0.37
C GLY A 321 -3.83 20.29 -1.55
N SER A 322 -2.86 19.43 -1.73
CA SER A 322 -1.90 19.48 -2.84
C SER A 322 -1.50 18.07 -3.25
N PHE A 323 -1.09 17.88 -4.48
CA PHE A 323 -0.38 16.66 -4.88
C PHE A 323 0.98 16.53 -4.17
N LEU A 324 1.54 17.66 -3.71
CA LEU A 324 2.74 17.70 -2.88
C LEU A 324 2.40 17.50 -1.38
N ASP A 325 3.33 17.78 -0.51
CA ASP A 325 3.31 17.50 0.93
C ASP A 325 2.72 18.61 1.83
N TYR A 326 2.05 19.58 1.24
CA TYR A 326 1.57 20.76 1.97
C TYR A 326 0.08 21.06 1.77
N VAL A 327 -0.48 21.77 2.72
CA VAL A 327 -1.87 22.27 2.74
C VAL A 327 -1.84 23.80 2.66
N THR A 328 -2.78 24.40 1.92
CA THR A 328 -2.97 25.85 1.84
C THR A 328 -4.29 26.28 2.46
N LEU A 329 -4.29 27.44 3.12
CA LEU A 329 -5.47 28.08 3.66
C LEU A 329 -5.71 29.40 2.92
N HIS A 330 -6.85 29.52 2.24
CA HIS A 330 -7.28 30.66 1.46
C HIS A 330 -8.31 31.48 2.23
N GLN A 331 -8.13 32.80 2.28
CA GLN A 331 -9.06 33.69 2.98
C GLN A 331 -10.38 33.78 2.21
N ARG A 332 -11.50 33.61 2.91
CA ARG A 332 -12.85 33.60 2.30
C ARG A 332 -13.21 34.86 1.56
N ASP A 333 -12.78 36.03 2.08
CA ASP A 333 -13.09 37.35 1.51
C ASP A 333 -12.26 37.66 0.25
N ASP A 334 -11.11 37.04 0.11
CA ASP A 334 -10.22 37.13 -1.06
C ASP A 334 -9.44 35.81 -1.22
N LEU A 335 -9.99 34.88 -2.02
CA LEU A 335 -9.42 33.57 -2.21
C LEU A 335 -8.04 33.58 -2.89
N THR A 336 -7.60 34.68 -3.48
CA THR A 336 -6.23 34.83 -4.01
C THR A 336 -5.21 34.99 -2.89
N LYS A 337 -5.62 35.35 -1.70
CA LYS A 337 -4.78 35.44 -0.50
C LYS A 337 -4.77 34.10 0.21
N SER A 338 -3.63 33.43 0.12
CA SER A 338 -3.42 32.14 0.77
C SER A 338 -2.12 32.09 1.56
N GLN A 339 -2.07 31.15 2.49
CA GLN A 339 -0.85 30.76 3.20
C GLN A 339 -0.68 29.27 3.18
N VAL A 340 0.56 28.82 3.03
CA VAL A 340 0.92 27.41 3.24
C VAL A 340 0.99 27.16 4.74
N LEU A 341 0.35 26.09 5.22
CA LEU A 341 0.41 25.72 6.63
C LEU A 341 1.84 25.32 7.05
N PRO A 342 2.23 25.52 8.33
CA PRO A 342 3.63 25.44 8.77
C PRO A 342 4.16 24.02 8.95
N PHE A 343 3.42 22.99 8.61
CA PHE A 343 3.86 21.58 8.67
C PHE A 343 4.04 20.99 7.28
N ARG A 344 4.72 19.86 7.20
CA ARG A 344 4.90 19.04 6.01
C ARG A 344 4.67 17.58 6.34
N LEU A 345 4.16 16.81 5.38
CA LEU A 345 4.06 15.36 5.50
C LEU A 345 5.28 14.66 4.90
N ASP A 346 5.47 13.43 5.28
CA ASP A 346 6.59 12.61 4.79
C ASP A 346 6.46 12.26 3.32
N LEU A 347 5.23 12.04 2.84
CA LEU A 347 4.93 11.67 1.47
C LEU A 347 3.98 12.69 0.82
N GLU A 348 3.69 12.51 -0.42
CA GLU A 348 2.92 13.40 -1.29
C GLU A 348 1.48 12.88 -1.50
N MET A 349 0.70 13.54 -2.36
CA MET A 349 -0.71 13.22 -2.68
C MET A 349 -1.62 13.25 -1.46
N ILE A 350 -1.54 14.34 -0.72
CA ILE A 350 -2.26 14.49 0.54
C ILE A 350 -3.72 14.86 0.34
N GLN A 351 -4.58 14.25 1.16
CA GLN A 351 -6.05 14.43 1.16
C GLN A 351 -6.52 14.97 2.52
N PRO A 352 -6.41 16.29 2.78
CA PRO A 352 -6.82 16.85 4.06
C PRO A 352 -8.34 16.82 4.23
N ARG A 353 -8.77 16.56 5.46
CA ARG A 353 -10.16 16.68 5.92
C ARG A 353 -10.19 17.50 7.19
N VAL A 354 -11.10 18.47 7.26
CA VAL A 354 -11.34 19.25 8.46
C VAL A 354 -12.20 18.43 9.41
N ILE A 355 -11.75 18.27 10.63
CA ILE A 355 -12.44 17.49 11.66
C ILE A 355 -12.53 18.31 12.96
N ARG A 356 -13.57 18.05 13.76
CA ARG A 356 -13.70 18.58 15.12
C ARG A 356 -13.38 17.48 16.11
N TRP A 357 -12.08 17.30 16.37
CA TRP A 357 -11.58 16.20 17.16
C TRP A 357 -11.95 16.28 18.64
N HIS A 358 -11.88 17.48 19.16
CA HIS A 358 -12.32 17.77 20.53
C HIS A 358 -13.80 18.14 20.54
N LYS A 359 -14.48 17.94 21.66
CA LYS A 359 -15.89 18.36 21.84
C LYS A 359 -16.06 19.90 21.84
N ASP A 360 -15.01 20.61 21.52
CA ASP A 360 -15.01 22.06 21.24
C ASP A 360 -15.08 22.31 19.72
N GLU A 361 -15.33 23.55 19.32
CA GLU A 361 -15.49 23.91 17.90
C GLU A 361 -14.16 24.00 17.12
N ARG A 362 -13.00 23.63 17.72
CA ARG A 362 -11.68 23.77 17.10
C ARG A 362 -11.55 22.85 15.89
N PRO A 363 -11.29 23.38 14.69
CA PRO A 363 -11.02 22.56 13.53
C PRO A 363 -9.57 22.05 13.57
N SER A 364 -9.41 20.75 13.50
CA SER A 364 -8.13 20.05 13.30
C SER A 364 -8.15 19.35 11.94
N LEU A 365 -7.06 18.66 11.57
CA LEU A 365 -6.96 17.99 10.27
C LEU A 365 -6.71 16.48 10.43
N LEU A 366 -7.42 15.73 9.62
CA LEU A 366 -7.12 14.33 9.31
C LEU A 366 -6.62 14.28 7.88
N ILE A 367 -5.45 13.70 7.64
CA ILE A 367 -4.82 13.71 6.33
C ILE A 367 -4.49 12.28 5.90
N GLY A 368 -5.08 11.85 4.77
CA GLY A 368 -4.65 10.66 4.04
C GLY A 368 -3.54 11.01 3.07
N GLU A 369 -2.65 10.06 2.80
CA GLU A 369 -1.53 10.21 1.90
C GLU A 369 -1.32 8.95 1.05
N GLU A 370 -0.41 8.99 0.07
CA GLU A 370 -0.18 7.87 -0.82
C GLU A 370 0.39 6.63 -0.13
N GLY A 371 1.19 6.77 0.91
CA GLY A 371 1.70 5.63 1.68
C GLY A 371 0.62 4.80 2.37
N GLY A 372 -0.64 5.29 2.35
CA GLY A 372 -1.78 4.61 2.94
C GLY A 372 -1.75 4.63 4.46
N THR A 373 -1.22 5.68 5.05
CA THR A 373 -1.34 6.00 6.47
C THR A 373 -2.29 7.18 6.67
N LEU A 374 -2.82 7.32 7.87
CA LEU A 374 -3.64 8.45 8.27
C LEU A 374 -2.91 9.25 9.34
N THR A 375 -2.80 10.55 9.08
CA THR A 375 -2.09 11.50 9.94
C THR A 375 -3.07 12.50 10.53
N PHE A 376 -2.97 12.72 11.82
CA PHE A 376 -3.70 13.74 12.56
C PHE A 376 -2.81 14.96 12.80
N VAL A 377 -3.33 16.15 12.50
CA VAL A 377 -2.66 17.42 12.80
C VAL A 377 -3.60 18.28 13.65
N GLU A 378 -3.25 18.41 14.92
CA GLU A 378 -4.06 19.12 15.90
C GLU A 378 -3.90 20.65 15.76
N ASN A 379 -5.01 21.37 15.79
CA ASN A 379 -4.99 22.80 16.02
C ASN A 379 -4.97 23.10 17.54
N LEU A 380 -3.90 23.70 18.03
CA LEU A 380 -3.68 24.01 19.44
C LEU A 380 -4.33 25.33 19.88
N ALA A 381 -4.80 26.14 18.93
CA ALA A 381 -5.44 27.44 19.27
C ALA A 381 -6.91 27.23 19.65
N PRO A 382 -7.43 27.96 20.65
CA PRO A 382 -8.86 27.99 20.92
C PRO A 382 -9.69 28.42 19.70
N PHE A 383 -10.94 27.98 19.63
CA PHE A 383 -11.86 28.47 18.61
C PHE A 383 -12.02 30.00 18.71
N GLY A 384 -11.89 30.68 17.59
CA GLY A 384 -11.89 32.16 17.52
C GLY A 384 -10.50 32.76 17.40
N GLU A 385 -9.45 32.04 17.69
CA GLU A 385 -8.05 32.45 17.52
C GLU A 385 -7.44 31.91 16.25
N ALA A 386 -6.38 32.57 15.74
CA ALA A 386 -5.66 32.10 14.56
C ALA A 386 -5.06 30.70 14.80
N PRO A 387 -5.24 29.76 13.85
CA PRO A 387 -4.80 28.37 14.02
C PRO A 387 -3.31 28.26 14.35
N ARG A 388 -2.99 27.38 15.29
CA ARG A 388 -1.62 27.01 15.67
C ARG A 388 -1.50 25.48 15.65
N TRP A 389 -0.60 24.97 14.85
CA TRP A 389 -0.56 23.56 14.52
C TRP A 389 0.46 22.79 15.36
N ALA A 390 0.07 21.60 15.80
CA ALA A 390 0.99 20.60 16.35
C ALA A 390 1.76 19.88 15.21
N GLU A 391 2.79 19.16 15.60
CA GLU A 391 3.47 18.23 14.68
C GLU A 391 2.52 17.11 14.23
N PRO A 392 2.57 16.71 12.95
CA PRO A 392 1.77 15.60 12.44
C PRO A 392 1.99 14.30 13.22
N LYS A 393 0.92 13.58 13.56
CA LYS A 393 0.95 12.30 14.29
C LYS A 393 0.23 11.22 13.50
N SER A 394 0.84 10.06 13.34
CA SER A 394 0.14 8.88 12.80
C SER A 394 -0.95 8.42 13.77
N LEU A 395 -2.12 8.07 13.26
CA LEU A 395 -3.13 7.39 14.03
C LEU A 395 -2.71 5.95 14.31
N MET A 396 -3.15 5.39 15.45
CA MET A 396 -2.75 4.07 15.91
C MET A 396 -3.92 3.07 15.84
N GLN A 397 -3.59 1.84 15.55
CA GLN A 397 -4.52 0.72 15.44
C GLN A 397 -4.05 -0.46 16.28
N VAL A 398 -5.01 -1.26 16.80
CA VAL A 398 -4.72 -2.55 17.45
C VAL A 398 -4.74 -3.65 16.39
N ASP A 399 -3.79 -4.58 16.52
CA ASP A 399 -3.63 -5.74 15.63
C ASP A 399 -3.65 -5.38 14.14
N PRO A 400 -2.84 -4.39 13.68
CA PRO A 400 -2.73 -4.08 12.27
C PRO A 400 -2.12 -5.25 11.50
N TYR A 401 -2.30 -5.26 10.19
CA TYR A 401 -1.48 -6.10 9.31
C TYR A 401 -0.07 -5.51 9.19
N VAL A 402 0.92 -6.36 8.94
CA VAL A 402 2.29 -5.91 8.64
C VAL A 402 2.28 -5.18 7.30
N LYS A 403 2.81 -3.96 7.30
CA LYS A 403 2.81 -3.06 6.15
C LYS A 403 4.08 -2.23 6.13
N SER A 404 4.64 -2.01 4.94
CA SER A 404 5.73 -1.07 4.71
C SER A 404 5.36 -0.07 3.61
N GLY A 405 4.90 1.12 4.01
CA GLY A 405 4.52 2.20 3.08
C GLY A 405 3.56 1.75 1.98
N SER A 406 3.90 2.00 0.72
CA SER A 406 3.26 1.49 -0.48
C SER A 406 4.30 0.93 -1.46
N LEU A 407 3.86 0.12 -2.45
CA LEU A 407 4.75 -0.51 -3.43
C LEU A 407 5.93 -1.24 -2.78
N SER A 408 5.63 -2.05 -1.78
CA SER A 408 6.64 -2.66 -0.92
C SER A 408 7.42 -3.78 -1.63
N ARG A 409 8.74 -3.84 -1.37
CA ARG A 409 9.63 -4.93 -1.77
C ARG A 409 10.04 -5.73 -0.52
N PRO A 410 9.43 -6.90 -0.25
CA PRO A 410 9.86 -7.77 0.83
C PRO A 410 11.12 -8.55 0.46
N VAL A 411 11.96 -8.80 1.46
CA VAL A 411 13.08 -9.74 1.40
C VAL A 411 13.08 -10.55 2.68
N ALA A 412 13.01 -11.87 2.55
CA ALA A 412 13.19 -12.80 3.65
C ALA A 412 14.68 -13.07 3.87
N ALA A 413 15.17 -12.85 5.08
CA ALA A 413 16.55 -13.12 5.45
C ALA A 413 16.68 -13.33 6.96
N ASP A 414 17.61 -14.15 7.40
CA ASP A 414 18.04 -14.18 8.81
C ASP A 414 18.90 -12.94 9.07
N TRP A 415 18.21 -11.78 9.20
CA TRP A 415 18.87 -10.47 9.22
C TRP A 415 19.70 -10.22 10.48
N ASN A 416 19.28 -10.77 11.61
CA ASN A 416 19.95 -10.60 12.89
C ASN A 416 20.86 -11.79 13.29
N GLY A 417 20.87 -12.87 12.49
CA GLY A 417 21.69 -14.06 12.71
C GLY A 417 21.17 -14.99 13.80
N ASP A 418 19.84 -14.98 14.07
CA ASP A 418 19.22 -15.81 15.10
C ASP A 418 18.67 -17.16 14.56
N GLY A 419 18.83 -17.42 13.27
CA GLY A 419 18.40 -18.65 12.61
C GLY A 419 16.95 -18.64 12.14
N LYS A 420 16.26 -17.48 12.19
CA LYS A 420 14.88 -17.33 11.72
C LYS A 420 14.82 -16.31 10.59
N LEU A 421 13.89 -16.51 9.66
CA LEU A 421 13.66 -15.54 8.60
C LEU A 421 12.94 -14.30 9.15
N ASP A 422 13.61 -13.17 9.06
CA ASP A 422 13.05 -11.85 9.25
C ASP A 422 12.49 -11.30 7.95
N LEU A 423 11.81 -10.15 8.01
CA LEU A 423 11.34 -9.41 6.86
C LEU A 423 12.03 -8.04 6.80
N VAL A 424 12.84 -7.83 5.77
CA VAL A 424 13.38 -6.52 5.40
C VAL A 424 12.61 -5.99 4.20
N ALA A 425 12.06 -4.78 4.28
CA ALA A 425 11.17 -4.27 3.24
C ALA A 425 11.49 -2.83 2.82
N GLY A 426 11.70 -2.63 1.53
CA GLY A 426 11.75 -1.30 0.92
C GLY A 426 10.39 -0.81 0.47
N ASN A 427 10.20 0.51 0.28
CA ASN A 427 8.92 1.10 -0.09
C ASN A 427 9.04 2.31 -1.03
N SER A 428 7.89 2.84 -1.47
CA SER A 428 7.81 3.99 -2.38
C SER A 428 8.38 5.28 -1.79
N ALA A 429 8.26 5.50 -0.47
CA ALA A 429 8.85 6.66 0.21
C ALA A 429 10.38 6.57 0.31
N GLY A 430 10.98 5.45 -0.13
CA GLY A 430 12.42 5.22 -0.15
C GLY A 430 13.01 4.77 1.18
N TYR A 431 12.18 4.44 2.15
CA TYR A 431 12.62 3.84 3.40
C TYR A 431 12.83 2.33 3.26
N ILE A 432 13.62 1.76 4.18
CA ILE A 432 13.81 0.33 4.35
C ILE A 432 13.49 0.01 5.81
N GLU A 433 12.51 -0.87 6.03
CA GLU A 433 12.01 -1.27 7.35
C GLU A 433 12.42 -2.70 7.68
N TRP A 434 12.64 -2.97 8.95
CA TRP A 434 12.91 -4.30 9.47
C TRP A 434 11.81 -4.76 10.42
N PHE A 435 11.30 -5.95 10.17
CA PHE A 435 10.36 -6.69 11.02
C PHE A 435 11.04 -7.97 11.46
N GLU A 436 11.44 -8.02 12.73
CA GLU A 436 12.12 -9.17 13.32
C GLU A 436 11.13 -10.29 13.60
N ASN A 437 11.47 -11.51 13.23
CA ASN A 437 10.70 -12.69 13.57
C ASN A 437 11.15 -13.25 14.93
N THR A 438 10.42 -12.91 15.97
CA THR A 438 10.65 -13.39 17.35
C THR A 438 9.88 -14.68 17.67
N GLY A 439 9.16 -15.25 16.69
CA GLY A 439 8.42 -16.53 16.79
C GLY A 439 9.30 -17.76 16.59
N THR A 440 8.70 -18.79 16.00
CA THR A 440 9.39 -20.01 15.54
C THR A 440 9.23 -20.15 14.03
N PRO A 441 9.97 -21.04 13.35
CA PRO A 441 9.76 -21.31 11.94
C PRO A 441 8.32 -21.73 11.60
N GLU A 442 7.67 -22.51 12.48
CA GLU A 442 6.30 -23.00 12.27
C GLU A 442 5.22 -21.96 12.67
N ALA A 443 5.61 -20.97 13.47
CA ALA A 443 4.69 -19.95 14.01
C ALA A 443 5.40 -18.60 14.10
N ALA A 444 5.59 -17.95 12.96
CA ALA A 444 6.19 -16.64 12.88
C ALA A 444 5.43 -15.62 13.75
N ALA A 445 6.17 -14.73 14.40
CA ALA A 445 5.63 -13.62 15.17
C ALA A 445 6.54 -12.41 14.99
N PHE A 446 6.04 -11.39 14.32
CA PHE A 446 6.86 -10.23 13.95
C PHE A 446 6.85 -9.15 15.02
N GLU A 447 7.96 -8.42 15.08
CA GLU A 447 8.10 -7.18 15.83
C GLU A 447 8.70 -6.11 14.92
N ALA A 448 8.00 -4.98 14.77
CA ALA A 448 8.49 -3.87 13.97
C ALA A 448 9.69 -3.20 14.67
N ARG A 449 10.87 -3.30 14.08
CA ARG A 449 12.09 -2.64 14.57
C ARG A 449 12.26 -1.24 13.97
N GLY A 450 11.38 -0.86 13.03
CA GLY A 450 11.39 0.43 12.37
C GLY A 450 12.37 0.51 11.21
N TYR A 451 12.75 1.74 10.86
CA TYR A 451 13.64 1.97 9.71
C TYR A 451 15.07 1.55 10.00
N LEU A 452 15.70 0.86 9.05
CA LEU A 452 17.15 0.66 9.04
C LEU A 452 17.85 2.01 8.90
N ARG A 453 19.03 2.13 9.48
CA ARG A 453 19.74 3.40 9.63
C ARG A 453 21.13 3.32 9.02
N ALA A 454 21.62 4.48 8.61
CA ALA A 454 23.03 4.68 8.26
C ALA A 454 23.50 6.03 8.84
N ASN A 455 24.63 6.07 9.50
CA ASN A 455 25.10 7.23 10.27
C ASN A 455 24.05 7.76 11.28
N GLY A 456 23.34 6.86 11.96
CA GLY A 456 22.33 7.22 12.95
C GLY A 456 21.04 7.83 12.37
N LYS A 457 20.87 7.88 11.04
CA LYS A 457 19.67 8.40 10.37
C LYS A 457 18.95 7.29 9.61
N PRO A 458 17.61 7.31 9.53
CA PRO A 458 16.90 6.37 8.68
C PRO A 458 17.45 6.39 7.25
N ILE A 459 17.68 5.21 6.69
CA ILE A 459 17.98 5.08 5.26
C ILE A 459 16.75 5.55 4.49
N ARG A 460 16.95 6.53 3.62
CA ARG A 460 15.92 7.05 2.75
C ARG A 460 16.50 7.45 1.41
N ARG A 461 16.08 6.77 0.35
CA ARG A 461 16.35 7.19 -1.03
C ARG A 461 15.22 8.12 -1.45
N VAL A 462 15.52 9.26 -2.10
CA VAL A 462 14.51 10.21 -2.57
C VAL A 462 14.92 10.83 -3.89
N ALA A 463 13.95 11.11 -4.74
CA ALA A 463 14.19 11.80 -6.00
C ALA A 463 14.75 13.22 -5.79
N GLY A 464 14.23 13.94 -4.82
CA GLY A 464 14.56 15.36 -4.62
C GLY A 464 13.94 16.27 -5.69
N ALA A 465 14.02 17.57 -5.48
CA ALA A 465 13.42 18.56 -6.35
C ALA A 465 13.94 18.43 -7.80
N ASN A 466 13.03 18.33 -8.77
CA ASN A 466 13.29 18.24 -10.20
C ASN A 466 14.21 17.09 -10.64
N LYS A 467 14.22 16.00 -9.89
CA LYS A 467 15.14 14.89 -10.13
C LYS A 467 14.47 13.54 -10.33
N SER A 468 13.15 13.45 -10.25
CA SER A 468 12.41 12.26 -10.64
C SER A 468 12.24 12.21 -12.15
N VAL A 469 12.29 11.03 -12.72
CA VAL A 469 11.96 10.80 -14.14
C VAL A 469 10.48 11.13 -14.43
N GLN A 470 9.63 11.18 -13.42
CA GLN A 470 8.21 11.52 -13.50
C GLN A 470 7.93 12.99 -13.14
N GLY A 471 8.97 13.80 -12.97
CA GLY A 471 8.87 15.23 -12.80
C GLY A 471 8.83 15.71 -11.34
N PRO A 472 8.65 17.04 -11.16
CA PRO A 472 8.75 17.68 -9.85
C PRO A 472 7.67 17.27 -8.85
N ALA A 473 6.60 16.63 -9.30
CA ALA A 473 5.53 16.13 -8.43
C ALA A 473 5.91 14.87 -7.62
N GLU A 474 7.05 14.25 -7.91
CA GLU A 474 7.50 13.04 -7.20
C GLU A 474 8.83 13.27 -6.46
N ALA A 475 9.03 14.45 -5.89
CA ALA A 475 10.29 14.80 -5.25
C ALA A 475 10.62 13.98 -3.99
N LYS A 476 9.60 13.50 -3.28
CA LYS A 476 9.73 12.73 -2.03
C LYS A 476 9.69 11.22 -2.21
N TRP A 477 9.50 10.75 -3.41
CA TRP A 477 9.47 9.33 -3.75
C TRP A 477 10.89 8.78 -3.89
N GLY A 478 11.08 7.52 -3.56
CA GLY A 478 12.39 6.91 -3.56
C GLY A 478 12.41 5.51 -4.14
N TYR A 479 11.30 4.75 -3.99
CA TYR A 479 11.15 3.38 -4.50
C TYR A 479 12.36 2.50 -4.18
N ALA A 480 12.74 2.44 -2.91
CA ALA A 480 13.84 1.57 -2.47
C ALA A 480 13.49 0.09 -2.71
N ASN A 481 14.33 -0.59 -3.49
CA ASN A 481 14.19 -2.01 -3.78
C ASN A 481 15.46 -2.74 -3.28
N PRO A 482 15.47 -3.20 -2.02
CA PRO A 482 16.61 -3.90 -1.45
C PRO A 482 16.68 -5.37 -1.90
N THR A 483 17.89 -5.92 -1.93
CA THR A 483 18.19 -7.32 -1.70
C THR A 483 19.19 -7.44 -0.55
N VAL A 484 19.20 -8.58 0.13
CA VAL A 484 20.05 -8.87 1.28
C VAL A 484 21.09 -9.92 0.90
N ALA A 485 22.36 -9.64 1.10
CA ALA A 485 23.45 -10.59 0.84
C ALA A 485 24.73 -10.15 1.60
N ASP A 486 25.67 -11.06 1.81
CA ASP A 486 27.05 -10.74 2.21
C ASP A 486 27.82 -10.31 0.94
N TRP A 487 27.68 -9.01 0.58
CA TRP A 487 28.17 -8.47 -0.70
C TRP A 487 29.70 -8.39 -0.77
N ASP A 488 30.37 -8.10 0.32
CA ASP A 488 31.84 -8.02 0.37
C ASP A 488 32.52 -9.23 1.00
N MET A 489 31.73 -10.26 1.35
CA MET A 489 32.20 -11.54 1.90
C MET A 489 32.93 -11.39 3.25
N ASP A 490 32.45 -10.48 4.11
CA ASP A 490 33.00 -10.31 5.46
C ASP A 490 32.22 -11.11 6.53
N GLY A 491 31.22 -11.88 6.13
CA GLY A 491 30.37 -12.71 6.99
C GLY A 491 29.19 -11.95 7.62
N LYS A 492 28.92 -10.73 7.20
CA LYS A 492 27.75 -9.94 7.64
C LYS A 492 26.83 -9.67 6.45
N LEU A 493 25.56 -9.55 6.75
CA LEU A 493 24.58 -9.21 5.72
C LEU A 493 24.61 -7.71 5.41
N ASP A 494 24.63 -7.41 4.12
CA ASP A 494 24.59 -6.08 3.52
C ASP A 494 23.24 -5.87 2.80
N LEU A 495 22.98 -4.63 2.37
CA LEU A 495 21.88 -4.29 1.47
C LEU A 495 22.42 -3.79 0.13
N VAL A 496 21.96 -4.40 -0.96
CA VAL A 496 22.11 -3.84 -2.31
C VAL A 496 20.76 -3.27 -2.73
N VAL A 497 20.72 -1.99 -3.12
CA VAL A 497 19.46 -1.24 -3.29
C VAL A 497 19.44 -0.52 -4.64
N ASN A 498 18.39 -0.75 -5.43
CA ASN A 498 18.01 0.09 -6.57
C ASN A 498 16.92 1.08 -6.15
N ASP A 499 16.87 2.24 -6.79
CA ASP A 499 15.97 3.33 -6.42
C ASP A 499 15.29 4.03 -7.62
N ILE A 500 14.63 5.15 -7.34
CA ILE A 500 13.92 5.99 -8.34
C ILE A 500 14.83 6.57 -9.43
N TRP A 501 16.14 6.65 -9.18
CA TRP A 501 17.11 7.19 -10.14
C TRP A 501 17.67 6.12 -11.08
N GLY A 502 17.43 4.83 -10.78
CA GLY A 502 18.14 3.73 -11.41
C GLY A 502 19.57 3.58 -10.88
N GLU A 503 19.92 4.28 -9.80
CA GLU A 503 21.17 4.04 -9.10
C GLU A 503 21.15 2.70 -8.38
N VAL A 504 22.28 2.02 -8.35
CA VAL A 504 22.48 0.81 -7.55
C VAL A 504 23.57 1.09 -6.54
N VAL A 505 23.18 1.05 -5.28
CA VAL A 505 24.09 1.32 -4.15
C VAL A 505 24.09 0.15 -3.19
N TRP A 506 25.13 0.03 -2.36
CA TRP A 506 25.15 -0.91 -1.27
C TRP A 506 25.46 -0.24 0.05
N TYR A 507 24.89 -0.80 1.10
CA TYR A 507 25.08 -0.40 2.49
C TYR A 507 25.72 -1.58 3.20
N LYS A 508 26.96 -1.39 3.70
CA LYS A 508 27.68 -2.45 4.38
C LYS A 508 27.14 -2.69 5.78
N GLY A 509 26.96 -3.96 6.12
CA GLY A 509 26.57 -4.41 7.45
C GLY A 509 27.65 -4.12 8.49
N THR A 510 27.24 -3.54 9.62
CA THR A 510 28.18 -3.27 10.75
C THR A 510 28.25 -4.43 11.74
N GLY A 511 27.32 -5.39 11.66
CA GLY A 511 27.05 -6.41 12.67
C GLY A 511 26.02 -5.96 13.72
N ASN A 512 25.58 -4.69 13.69
CA ASN A 512 24.38 -4.24 14.38
C ASN A 512 23.23 -4.26 13.36
N PRO A 513 22.19 -5.08 13.53
CA PRO A 513 21.14 -5.24 12.52
C PRO A 513 20.33 -3.96 12.28
N GLN A 514 20.39 -2.97 13.17
CA GLN A 514 19.71 -1.68 12.99
C GLN A 514 20.54 -0.63 12.26
N GLU A 515 21.87 -0.80 12.18
CA GLU A 515 22.77 0.24 11.68
C GLU A 515 23.74 -0.31 10.63
N LEU A 516 23.77 0.34 9.47
CA LEU A 516 24.67 0.03 8.36
C LEU A 516 25.65 1.19 8.13
N GLU A 517 26.69 0.94 7.34
CA GLU A 517 27.56 2.00 6.86
C GLU A 517 26.84 2.87 5.80
N PRO A 518 27.32 4.08 5.52
CA PRO A 518 26.77 4.92 4.47
C PRO A 518 26.77 4.24 3.10
N ALA A 519 25.80 4.61 2.26
CA ALA A 519 25.70 4.13 0.89
C ALA A 519 26.99 4.33 0.10
N ARG A 520 27.35 3.31 -0.66
CA ARG A 520 28.45 3.33 -1.64
C ARG A 520 27.86 2.97 -3.00
N ASP A 521 28.37 3.63 -4.06
CA ASP A 521 28.02 3.25 -5.44
C ASP A 521 28.53 1.82 -5.71
N ILE A 522 27.73 1.03 -6.42
CA ILE A 522 28.22 -0.21 -7.01
C ILE A 522 28.95 0.17 -8.30
N GLU A 523 30.22 -0.21 -8.40
CA GLU A 523 31.06 0.03 -9.55
C GLU A 523 31.20 -1.21 -10.42
N VAL A 524 31.23 -1.01 -11.74
CA VAL A 524 31.39 -2.06 -12.75
C VAL A 524 32.66 -1.80 -13.57
N GLU A 525 33.40 -2.84 -13.89
CA GLU A 525 34.53 -2.74 -14.83
C GLU A 525 34.03 -2.61 -16.26
N TRP A 526 33.72 -1.40 -16.67
CA TRP A 526 33.27 -1.12 -18.03
C TRP A 526 34.42 -1.18 -19.02
N PRO A 527 34.19 -1.72 -20.25
CA PRO A 527 35.21 -1.69 -21.31
C PRO A 527 35.46 -0.27 -21.87
N GLY A 528 34.70 0.71 -21.44
CA GLY A 528 34.76 2.12 -21.82
C GLY A 528 34.07 3.00 -20.79
N ALA A 529 33.42 4.08 -21.22
CA ALA A 529 32.60 4.91 -20.32
C ALA A 529 31.42 4.11 -19.75
N ALA A 530 31.05 4.39 -18.52
CA ALA A 530 29.88 3.78 -17.89
C ALA A 530 28.62 4.15 -18.69
N PRO A 531 27.82 3.16 -19.12
CA PRO A 531 26.61 3.44 -19.89
C PRO A 531 25.49 3.94 -18.98
N LYS A 532 24.50 4.62 -19.56
CA LYS A 532 23.29 5.09 -18.87
C LYS A 532 22.03 4.81 -19.69
N PRO A 533 20.85 4.72 -19.05
CA PRO A 533 19.58 4.69 -19.76
C PRO A 533 19.34 5.96 -20.59
N GLU A 534 18.56 5.85 -21.68
CA GLU A 534 18.28 6.97 -22.58
C GLU A 534 17.50 8.11 -21.90
N TRP A 535 16.67 7.80 -20.91
CA TRP A 535 15.87 8.76 -20.14
C TRP A 535 16.67 9.52 -19.08
N VAL A 536 17.93 9.13 -18.80
CA VAL A 536 18.80 9.77 -17.81
C VAL A 536 19.57 10.92 -18.46
N TRP A 537 19.43 12.14 -17.92
CA TRP A 537 20.14 13.33 -18.39
C TRP A 537 21.49 13.57 -17.70
N TRP A 538 21.75 12.92 -16.55
CA TRP A 538 23.03 13.01 -15.85
C TRP A 538 23.99 11.90 -16.27
N GLU A 539 25.29 12.13 -16.08
CA GLU A 539 26.31 11.14 -16.34
C GLU A 539 26.62 10.30 -15.08
N PRO A 540 26.88 9.00 -15.22
CA PRO A 540 27.31 8.16 -14.11
C PRO A 540 28.60 8.69 -13.46
N ARG A 541 28.71 8.57 -12.16
CA ARG A 541 29.94 8.91 -11.41
C ARG A 541 30.98 7.82 -11.64
N GLY A 542 32.08 8.13 -12.34
CA GLY A 542 33.17 7.17 -12.57
C GLY A 542 32.70 5.86 -13.21
N LYS A 543 32.79 4.77 -12.44
CA LYS A 543 32.38 3.41 -12.85
C LYS A 543 31.00 3.01 -12.33
N GLN A 544 30.21 3.93 -11.81
CA GLN A 544 28.91 3.67 -11.20
C GLN A 544 28.01 2.84 -12.11
N LEU A 545 27.29 1.87 -11.51
CA LEU A 545 26.21 1.16 -12.16
C LEU A 545 24.95 2.02 -12.15
N LEU A 546 24.51 2.45 -13.34
CA LEU A 546 23.25 3.11 -13.55
C LEU A 546 22.40 2.25 -14.49
N THR A 547 21.18 1.90 -14.04
CA THR A 547 20.32 0.94 -14.75
C THR A 547 18.88 1.43 -14.83
N GLN A 548 17.93 0.54 -15.05
CA GLN A 548 16.51 0.87 -15.01
C GLN A 548 16.11 1.25 -13.58
N TRP A 549 15.16 2.17 -13.44
CA TRP A 549 14.67 2.62 -12.15
C TRP A 549 13.57 1.71 -11.61
N ARG A 550 13.40 1.63 -10.27
CA ARG A 550 12.36 0.86 -9.56
C ARG A 550 12.39 -0.65 -9.86
N THR A 551 13.55 -1.20 -10.20
CA THR A 551 13.72 -2.64 -10.43
C THR A 551 14.38 -3.30 -9.21
N THR A 552 14.40 -4.63 -9.16
CA THR A 552 15.05 -5.36 -8.08
C THR A 552 16.43 -5.83 -8.52
N PRO A 553 17.49 -5.56 -7.74
CA PRO A 553 18.77 -6.27 -7.88
C PRO A 553 18.65 -7.64 -7.20
N GLU A 554 19.24 -8.69 -7.81
CA GLU A 554 19.32 -10.03 -7.23
C GLU A 554 20.79 -10.43 -7.07
N VAL A 555 21.21 -10.70 -5.83
CA VAL A 555 22.56 -11.12 -5.51
C VAL A 555 22.56 -12.64 -5.31
N VAL A 556 23.23 -13.35 -6.19
CA VAL A 556 23.28 -14.81 -6.23
C VAL A 556 24.67 -15.29 -6.68
N ASP A 557 25.13 -16.44 -6.23
CA ASP A 557 26.29 -17.12 -6.80
C ASP A 557 25.84 -17.90 -8.05
N TRP A 558 25.74 -17.20 -9.20
CA TRP A 558 25.16 -17.75 -10.42
C TRP A 558 25.98 -18.91 -10.99
N ASP A 559 27.29 -18.80 -11.03
CA ASP A 559 28.14 -19.80 -11.64
C ASP A 559 28.79 -20.79 -10.65
N ARG A 560 28.44 -20.68 -9.36
CA ARG A 560 28.92 -21.51 -8.23
C ARG A 560 30.42 -21.44 -8.02
N ASP A 561 30.99 -20.24 -8.24
CA ASP A 561 32.40 -19.99 -7.96
C ASP A 561 32.63 -19.51 -6.51
N GLY A 562 31.57 -19.36 -5.74
CA GLY A 562 31.56 -18.89 -4.36
C GLY A 562 31.59 -17.37 -4.21
N LEU A 563 31.37 -16.61 -5.29
CA LEU A 563 31.31 -15.16 -5.27
C LEU A 563 29.87 -14.64 -5.49
N PRO A 564 29.46 -13.55 -4.84
CA PRO A 564 28.12 -12.97 -5.02
C PRO A 564 28.04 -12.19 -6.33
N ASP A 565 27.50 -12.78 -7.37
CA ASP A 565 27.17 -12.11 -8.63
C ASP A 565 25.96 -11.20 -8.47
N LEU A 566 25.74 -10.30 -9.46
CA LEU A 566 24.54 -9.48 -9.53
C LEU A 566 23.75 -9.80 -10.81
N VAL A 567 22.48 -10.15 -10.65
CA VAL A 567 21.53 -10.31 -11.76
C VAL A 567 20.49 -9.18 -11.67
N MET A 568 20.38 -8.38 -12.72
CA MET A 568 19.38 -7.33 -12.82
C MET A 568 19.23 -6.82 -14.26
N LEU A 569 18.27 -5.90 -14.48
CA LEU A 569 18.14 -5.24 -15.77
C LEU A 569 19.32 -4.29 -15.99
N ASN A 570 19.91 -4.32 -17.18
CA ASN A 570 20.91 -3.34 -17.59
C ASN A 570 20.25 -2.01 -18.03
N HIS A 571 21.05 -1.02 -18.41
CA HIS A 571 20.58 0.30 -18.88
C HIS A 571 19.60 0.24 -20.08
N GLN A 572 19.58 -0.85 -20.84
CA GLN A 572 18.68 -1.08 -21.98
C GLN A 572 17.46 -1.95 -21.64
N GLY A 573 17.31 -2.37 -20.38
CA GLY A 573 16.19 -3.20 -19.91
C GLY A 573 16.31 -4.70 -20.19
N TYR A 574 17.49 -5.18 -20.63
CA TYR A 574 17.75 -6.62 -20.72
C TYR A 574 18.12 -7.19 -19.36
N LEU A 575 17.59 -8.36 -19.03
CA LEU A 575 18.06 -9.13 -17.88
C LEU A 575 19.49 -9.61 -18.18
N CYS A 576 20.40 -9.28 -17.28
CA CYS A 576 21.83 -9.53 -17.43
C CYS A 576 22.44 -10.07 -16.16
N LEU A 577 23.51 -10.84 -16.33
CA LEU A 577 24.43 -11.25 -15.28
C LEU A 577 25.62 -10.29 -15.25
N PHE A 578 25.97 -9.78 -14.07
CA PHE A 578 27.20 -9.08 -13.79
C PHE A 578 28.04 -9.98 -12.90
N ARG A 579 29.08 -10.62 -13.48
CA ARG A 579 29.91 -11.57 -12.76
C ARG A 579 30.83 -10.89 -11.78
N ARG A 580 30.92 -11.46 -10.60
CA ARG A 580 31.91 -11.08 -9.60
C ARG A 580 33.23 -11.81 -9.90
N ALA A 581 34.36 -11.17 -9.68
CA ALA A 581 35.67 -11.77 -9.83
C ALA A 581 36.63 -11.22 -8.78
N ARG A 582 37.68 -11.99 -8.47
CA ARG A 582 38.80 -11.51 -7.66
C ARG A 582 39.92 -11.01 -8.59
N ARG A 583 40.28 -9.71 -8.45
CA ARG A 583 41.40 -9.09 -9.19
C ARG A 583 42.20 -8.21 -8.23
N ASP A 584 43.51 -8.30 -8.30
CA ASP A 584 44.45 -7.50 -7.51
C ASP A 584 44.15 -7.50 -5.98
N GLY A 585 43.64 -8.62 -5.48
CA GLY A 585 43.27 -8.80 -4.08
C GLY A 585 41.92 -8.21 -3.66
N GLY A 586 41.14 -7.62 -4.59
CA GLY A 586 39.80 -7.08 -4.36
C GLY A 586 38.72 -7.84 -5.11
N LEU A 587 37.45 -7.55 -4.76
CA LEU A 587 36.29 -8.00 -5.50
C LEU A 587 35.91 -6.94 -6.54
N VAL A 588 35.73 -7.36 -7.80
CA VAL A 588 35.30 -6.50 -8.90
C VAL A 588 34.04 -7.07 -9.54
N LEU A 589 33.20 -6.19 -10.07
CA LEU A 589 31.99 -6.57 -10.82
C LEU A 589 32.25 -6.33 -12.31
N GLY A 590 32.07 -7.40 -13.12
CA GLY A 590 32.26 -7.36 -14.57
C GLY A 590 31.13 -6.64 -15.30
N ALA A 591 31.37 -6.31 -16.58
CA ALA A 591 30.34 -5.74 -17.44
C ALA A 591 29.17 -6.74 -17.65
N PRO A 592 27.93 -6.25 -17.93
CA PRO A 592 26.75 -7.11 -18.05
C PRO A 592 26.82 -8.10 -19.21
N GLU A 593 26.54 -9.36 -18.94
CA GLU A 593 26.43 -10.45 -19.90
C GLU A 593 24.95 -10.79 -20.15
N ARG A 594 24.53 -10.84 -21.41
CA ARG A 594 23.18 -11.26 -21.81
C ARG A 594 23.13 -12.77 -21.95
N ILE A 595 22.96 -13.48 -20.87
CA ILE A 595 22.87 -14.94 -20.86
C ILE A 595 21.42 -15.45 -20.84
N PHE A 596 20.47 -14.60 -20.45
CA PHE A 596 19.05 -14.95 -20.30
C PHE A 596 18.32 -14.82 -21.63
N VAL A 597 17.77 -15.92 -22.13
CA VAL A 597 17.00 -15.98 -23.38
C VAL A 597 15.63 -16.64 -23.14
N ASN A 598 14.68 -16.34 -24.00
CA ASN A 598 13.44 -17.09 -24.05
C ASN A 598 13.59 -18.37 -24.90
N GLU A 599 12.54 -19.22 -24.95
CA GLU A 599 12.53 -20.48 -25.70
C GLU A 599 12.81 -20.31 -27.22
N SER A 600 12.60 -19.12 -27.78
CA SER A 600 12.98 -18.81 -29.17
C SER A 600 14.44 -18.33 -29.33
N GLY A 601 15.22 -18.34 -28.25
CA GLY A 601 16.64 -17.92 -28.23
C GLY A 601 16.87 -16.43 -28.26
N ARG A 602 15.81 -15.59 -28.11
CA ARG A 602 15.95 -14.14 -28.03
C ARG A 602 16.28 -13.70 -26.62
N PHE A 603 17.19 -12.72 -26.47
CA PHE A 603 17.52 -12.15 -25.18
C PHE A 603 16.30 -11.57 -24.48
N LEU A 604 16.20 -11.83 -23.17
CA LEU A 604 15.07 -11.44 -22.36
C LEU A 604 15.16 -9.95 -22.02
N ASN A 605 14.35 -9.14 -22.70
CA ASN A 605 14.16 -7.74 -22.38
C ASN A 605 12.83 -7.60 -21.60
N LEU A 606 12.92 -7.14 -20.36
CA LEU A 606 11.76 -6.96 -19.47
C LEU A 606 11.29 -5.51 -19.40
N ALA A 607 12.02 -4.57 -19.99
CA ALA A 607 11.61 -3.17 -20.10
C ALA A 607 10.61 -2.98 -21.23
N ASN A 608 9.59 -2.14 -21.01
CA ASN A 608 8.53 -1.85 -21.98
C ASN A 608 8.82 -0.58 -22.81
N GLY A 609 10.08 -0.23 -23.03
CA GLY A 609 10.56 0.75 -24.02
C GLY A 609 10.61 2.20 -23.58
N ARG A 610 9.69 2.73 -22.76
CA ARG A 610 9.71 4.10 -22.24
C ARG A 610 10.00 4.15 -20.77
N ALA A 611 10.64 5.20 -20.27
CA ALA A 611 11.07 5.35 -18.89
C ALA A 611 9.96 5.03 -17.88
N GLY A 612 8.75 5.55 -18.04
CA GLY A 612 7.64 5.31 -17.11
C GLY A 612 7.09 3.89 -17.07
N SER A 613 7.28 3.13 -18.14
CA SER A 613 6.85 1.72 -18.20
C SER A 613 7.99 0.73 -18.02
N SER A 614 9.23 1.11 -18.28
CA SER A 614 10.38 0.20 -18.30
C SER A 614 10.96 -0.07 -16.93
N GLY A 615 10.92 0.87 -16.01
CA GLY A 615 11.59 0.80 -14.72
C GLY A 615 10.80 0.14 -13.60
N ARG A 616 9.77 -0.64 -13.87
CA ARG A 616 8.89 -1.16 -12.82
C ARG A 616 9.01 -2.65 -12.58
N ARG A 617 9.89 -3.34 -13.31
CA ARG A 617 10.00 -4.80 -13.24
C ARG A 617 10.64 -5.27 -11.95
N LYS A 618 9.93 -6.17 -11.29
CA LYS A 618 10.36 -6.84 -10.08
C LYS A 618 10.74 -8.26 -10.45
N ILE A 619 11.93 -8.66 -10.07
CA ILE A 619 12.44 -10.00 -10.30
C ILE A 619 12.85 -10.65 -8.98
N GLU A 620 12.84 -11.95 -8.96
CA GLU A 620 13.36 -12.82 -7.92
C GLU A 620 13.96 -14.04 -8.60
N LEU A 621 15.13 -14.48 -8.15
CA LEU A 621 15.77 -15.71 -8.62
C LEU A 621 15.73 -16.76 -7.52
N ALA A 622 15.14 -17.92 -7.83
CA ALA A 622 15.01 -19.01 -6.88
C ALA A 622 14.92 -20.35 -7.61
N ASP A 623 15.45 -21.39 -7.02
CA ASP A 623 15.23 -22.78 -7.48
C ASP A 623 13.79 -23.19 -7.12
N TRP A 624 12.82 -22.73 -7.96
CA TRP A 624 11.41 -22.86 -7.64
C TRP A 624 10.89 -24.29 -7.75
N ASP A 625 11.35 -25.07 -8.71
CA ASP A 625 10.91 -26.46 -8.90
C ASP A 625 11.81 -27.50 -8.25
N GLY A 626 12.94 -27.09 -7.68
CA GLY A 626 13.86 -27.95 -6.94
C GLY A 626 14.77 -28.79 -7.82
N ASP A 627 15.02 -28.36 -9.07
CA ASP A 627 15.89 -29.08 -10.00
C ASP A 627 17.38 -28.67 -9.88
N GLY A 628 17.67 -27.67 -9.09
CA GLY A 628 19.02 -27.17 -8.78
C GLY A 628 19.47 -26.00 -9.64
N ASP A 629 18.67 -25.52 -10.58
CA ASP A 629 18.92 -24.33 -11.36
C ASP A 629 18.01 -23.17 -10.91
N LEU A 630 18.50 -21.92 -11.04
CA LEU A 630 17.72 -20.76 -10.63
C LEU A 630 16.70 -20.38 -11.70
N ASP A 631 15.45 -20.36 -11.31
CA ASP A 631 14.32 -19.88 -12.07
C ASP A 631 14.12 -18.36 -11.91
N LEU A 632 13.29 -17.76 -12.77
CA LEU A 632 12.91 -16.37 -12.68
C LEU A 632 11.45 -16.25 -12.27
N LEU A 633 11.21 -15.59 -11.13
CA LEU A 633 9.90 -15.08 -10.76
C LEU A 633 9.85 -13.59 -11.09
N THR A 634 8.74 -13.10 -11.68
CA THR A 634 8.61 -11.69 -12.02
C THR A 634 7.17 -11.21 -11.88
N ASP A 635 6.99 -9.89 -11.81
CA ASP A 635 5.69 -9.26 -11.73
C ASP A 635 4.90 -9.31 -13.05
N SER A 636 3.58 -9.26 -12.92
CA SER A 636 2.64 -8.94 -14.00
C SER A 636 1.38 -8.25 -13.46
N ASP A 637 0.55 -7.70 -14.36
CA ASP A 637 -0.73 -7.09 -14.02
C ASP A 637 -1.74 -8.06 -13.36
N GLN A 638 -1.49 -9.36 -13.40
CA GLN A 638 -2.37 -10.40 -12.87
C GLN A 638 -1.80 -11.10 -11.63
N GLY A 639 -0.52 -10.89 -11.31
CA GLY A 639 0.20 -11.57 -10.25
C GLY A 639 1.60 -12.01 -10.69
N PRO A 640 2.37 -12.69 -9.82
CA PRO A 640 3.70 -13.19 -10.14
C PRO A 640 3.68 -14.25 -11.22
N LEU A 641 4.58 -14.12 -12.19
CA LEU A 641 4.85 -15.07 -13.25
C LEU A 641 6.08 -15.93 -12.90
N TRP A 642 6.06 -17.18 -13.29
CA TRP A 642 7.18 -18.09 -13.21
C TRP A 642 7.70 -18.44 -14.60
N TYR A 643 9.01 -18.36 -14.74
CA TYR A 643 9.79 -18.81 -15.88
C TYR A 643 10.79 -19.86 -15.39
N GLU A 644 10.58 -21.10 -15.77
CA GLU A 644 11.51 -22.22 -15.50
C GLU A 644 12.77 -22.05 -16.33
N ASN A 645 13.94 -22.23 -15.73
CA ASN A 645 15.20 -22.25 -16.43
C ASN A 645 15.48 -23.66 -16.98
N ARG A 646 15.41 -23.82 -18.30
CA ARG A 646 15.72 -25.07 -19.03
C ARG A 646 17.08 -25.03 -19.70
N GLY A 647 17.87 -24.04 -19.42
CA GLY A 647 19.18 -23.83 -19.95
C GLY A 647 20.27 -24.33 -19.02
N ASP A 648 21.37 -23.61 -19.08
CA ASP A 648 22.51 -23.82 -18.21
C ASP A 648 23.05 -22.46 -17.71
N ARG A 649 24.13 -22.47 -16.94
CA ARG A 649 24.73 -21.27 -16.36
C ARG A 649 25.40 -20.35 -17.35
N GLN A 650 25.70 -20.81 -18.58
CA GLN A 650 26.23 -20.01 -19.68
C GLN A 650 25.12 -19.40 -20.52
N ARG A 651 23.98 -20.09 -20.62
CA ARG A 651 22.82 -19.65 -21.38
C ARG A 651 21.53 -20.16 -20.74
N ALA A 652 20.95 -19.32 -19.89
CA ALA A 652 19.70 -19.62 -19.21
C ALA A 652 18.51 -19.49 -20.19
N VAL A 653 17.77 -20.56 -20.42
CA VAL A 653 16.59 -20.59 -21.29
C VAL A 653 15.34 -20.51 -20.43
N MET A 654 14.76 -19.31 -20.30
CA MET A 654 13.61 -19.01 -19.46
C MET A 654 12.30 -19.38 -20.16
N ALA A 655 11.73 -20.53 -19.81
CA ALA A 655 10.48 -21.05 -20.35
C ALA A 655 9.28 -20.56 -19.52
N ALA A 656 8.36 -19.84 -20.14
CA ALA A 656 7.20 -19.28 -19.45
C ALA A 656 6.24 -20.38 -18.96
N ARG A 657 6.00 -20.45 -17.64
CA ARG A 657 5.08 -21.40 -16.98
C ARG A 657 3.74 -20.78 -16.60
N GLY A 658 3.64 -19.45 -16.58
CA GLY A 658 2.42 -18.72 -16.27
C GLY A 658 2.37 -18.17 -14.86
N LEU A 659 1.16 -17.91 -14.39
CA LEU A 659 0.92 -17.28 -13.08
C LEU A 659 1.12 -18.29 -11.94
N LEU A 660 1.89 -17.90 -10.93
CA LEU A 660 2.02 -18.66 -9.68
C LEU A 660 0.75 -18.59 -8.83
N THR A 661 0.07 -17.45 -8.86
CA THR A 661 -1.18 -17.27 -8.14
C THR A 661 -2.12 -16.38 -8.92
N ARG A 662 -3.43 -16.63 -8.80
CA ARG A 662 -4.50 -15.82 -9.40
C ARG A 662 -5.10 -14.82 -8.41
N ALA A 663 -4.43 -14.52 -7.33
CA ALA A 663 -4.87 -13.48 -6.42
C ALA A 663 -4.81 -12.12 -7.15
N PRO A 664 -5.85 -11.27 -7.07
CA PRO A 664 -5.88 -9.97 -7.73
C PRO A 664 -5.03 -8.96 -6.96
N LEU A 665 -3.73 -9.24 -6.84
CA LEU A 665 -2.76 -8.39 -6.16
C LEU A 665 -2.28 -7.23 -7.03
N ALA A 666 -2.81 -7.13 -8.25
CA ALA A 666 -2.36 -6.20 -9.24
C ALA A 666 -2.95 -4.79 -9.06
N GLY A 667 -2.13 -3.88 -8.79
CA GLY A 667 -2.12 -2.47 -9.09
C GLY A 667 -0.87 -2.22 -9.90
N HIS A 668 0.15 -1.62 -9.27
CA HIS A 668 1.49 -1.56 -9.80
C HIS A 668 2.33 -2.70 -9.20
N ASN A 669 2.75 -3.64 -10.03
CA ASN A 669 3.86 -4.56 -9.81
C ASN A 669 3.93 -5.26 -8.43
N PRO A 670 3.17 -6.35 -8.20
CA PRO A 670 3.37 -7.18 -7.03
C PRO A 670 4.80 -7.74 -7.03
N THR A 671 5.52 -7.55 -5.94
CA THR A 671 6.93 -7.93 -5.84
C THR A 671 7.05 -9.30 -5.19
N PRO A 672 7.46 -10.35 -5.93
CA PRO A 672 7.65 -11.68 -5.36
C PRO A 672 8.93 -11.74 -4.51
N ASN A 673 8.91 -12.61 -3.49
CA ASN A 673 10.07 -13.10 -2.78
C ASN A 673 9.84 -14.55 -2.40
N ALA A 674 10.79 -15.42 -2.68
CA ALA A 674 10.71 -16.84 -2.46
C ALA A 674 11.62 -17.25 -1.29
N ALA A 675 11.06 -17.92 -0.28
CA ALA A 675 11.80 -18.44 0.87
C ALA A 675 11.04 -19.59 1.53
N ASP A 676 11.75 -20.51 2.15
CA ASP A 676 11.16 -21.59 2.96
C ASP A 676 10.77 -21.03 4.35
N TRP A 677 9.57 -20.45 4.45
CA TRP A 677 9.10 -19.80 5.67
C TRP A 677 8.66 -20.77 6.76
N ASN A 678 8.28 -21.97 6.38
CA ASN A 678 7.73 -22.98 7.31
C ASN A 678 8.71 -24.14 7.59
N GLY A 679 9.89 -24.14 6.99
CA GLY A 679 10.95 -25.14 7.20
C GLY A 679 10.64 -26.52 6.61
N ASP A 680 9.75 -26.61 5.59
CA ASP A 680 9.37 -27.88 4.98
C ASP A 680 10.25 -28.28 3.80
N GLY A 681 11.26 -27.50 3.49
CA GLY A 681 12.23 -27.72 2.41
C GLY A 681 11.73 -27.27 1.03
N LYS A 682 10.61 -26.58 0.95
CA LYS A 682 10.07 -25.99 -0.28
C LYS A 682 9.97 -24.48 -0.14
N LEU A 683 10.20 -23.78 -1.23
CA LEU A 683 10.06 -22.33 -1.25
C LEU A 683 8.58 -21.93 -1.24
N ASP A 684 8.20 -21.12 -0.28
CA ASP A 684 6.94 -20.40 -0.22
C ASP A 684 7.06 -19.07 -0.97
N LEU A 685 5.94 -18.37 -1.17
CA LEU A 685 5.90 -17.09 -1.88
C LEU A 685 5.36 -15.99 -0.96
N LEU A 686 6.16 -14.98 -0.69
CA LEU A 686 5.76 -13.74 -0.07
C LEU A 686 5.68 -12.64 -1.13
N ILE A 687 4.57 -11.91 -1.19
CA ILE A 687 4.35 -10.88 -2.20
C ILE A 687 4.13 -9.55 -1.52
N GLY A 688 4.97 -8.55 -1.85
CA GLY A 688 4.71 -7.16 -1.52
C GLY A 688 3.79 -6.54 -2.59
N ALA A 689 2.72 -5.87 -2.16
CA ALA A 689 1.72 -5.29 -3.06
C ALA A 689 1.77 -3.75 -3.09
N GLU A 690 1.02 -3.16 -4.01
CA GLU A 690 0.92 -1.71 -4.16
C GLU A 690 0.39 -1.03 -2.90
N ASP A 691 -0.56 -1.66 -2.20
CA ASP A 691 -1.12 -1.18 -0.95
C ASP A 691 -0.14 -1.24 0.24
N GLY A 692 1.06 -1.80 0.04
CA GLY A 692 2.11 -1.91 1.03
C GLY A 692 1.98 -3.09 1.98
N PHE A 693 0.91 -3.87 1.91
CA PHE A 693 0.75 -5.10 2.67
C PHE A 693 1.52 -6.25 2.04
N PHE A 694 1.83 -7.26 2.86
CA PHE A 694 2.47 -8.50 2.43
C PHE A 694 1.46 -9.62 2.39
N TYR A 695 1.48 -10.40 1.31
CA TYR A 695 0.58 -11.52 1.05
C TYR A 695 1.38 -12.82 0.99
N PHE A 696 1.01 -13.78 1.82
CA PHE A 696 1.75 -15.03 1.96
C PHE A 696 1.03 -16.20 1.30
N PHE A 697 1.79 -16.99 0.53
CA PHE A 697 1.33 -18.21 -0.13
C PHE A 697 2.29 -19.34 0.18
N ASP A 698 1.83 -20.30 0.96
CA ASP A 698 2.53 -21.57 1.18
C ASP A 698 2.54 -22.39 -0.11
N ARG A 699 3.65 -23.07 -0.38
CA ARG A 699 3.84 -23.86 -1.59
C ARG A 699 2.74 -24.89 -1.79
N ARG A 700 2.27 -25.53 -0.73
CA ARG A 700 1.16 -26.50 -0.76
C ARG A 700 -0.12 -25.92 -1.35
N PHE A 701 -0.39 -24.66 -1.08
CA PHE A 701 -1.56 -23.96 -1.62
C PHE A 701 -1.39 -23.61 -3.10
N ILE A 702 -0.17 -23.27 -3.53
CA ILE A 702 0.14 -22.99 -4.94
C ILE A 702 0.02 -24.28 -5.76
N ASP A 703 0.68 -25.35 -5.33
CA ASP A 703 0.70 -26.65 -6.02
C ASP A 703 -0.71 -27.24 -6.17
N SER A 704 -1.58 -27.10 -5.19
CA SER A 704 -2.98 -27.57 -5.23
C SER A 704 -3.85 -26.88 -6.29
N ARG A 705 -3.47 -25.68 -6.74
CA ARG A 705 -4.17 -24.91 -7.78
C ARG A 705 -3.69 -25.19 -9.19
N GLN A 706 -2.48 -25.72 -9.35
CA GLN A 706 -1.91 -26.07 -10.65
C GLN A 706 -2.37 -27.45 -11.12
N GLN A 707 -2.88 -28.31 -10.25
CA GLN A 707 -3.50 -29.60 -10.52
C GLN A 707 -5.01 -29.44 -10.82
#